data_e792d314996b6e33dc8c83337c171ca5
#
_entry.id   e792d314996b6e33dc8c83337c171ca5
#
_cell.length_a   1.000
_cell.length_b   1.000
_cell.length_c   1.000
_cell.angle_alpha   90.00
_cell.angle_beta   90.00
_cell.angle_gamma   90.00
#
_symmetry.space_group_name_H-M   'P 1'
#
loop_
_entity.id
_entity.type
_entity.pdbx_description
1 polymer ?
#
loop_
_entity_poly.entity_id
_entity_poly.type
_entity_poly.pdbx_seq_one_letter_code
_entity_poly.pdbx_strand_id
1 'polypeptide(L)'
;MHHFTHFLVKKSVKAIVGLSIVGLLSTDFVSAQTRVPATNPIRLTSKITKDDNPKTLKTVLTQYSHGDPTVQEQYTLELMNRARANPKEEGQRLINTPDPDVQNSFTYFNVAKSLVTSQFNTYPSRPPLAFNEKLIKAARDHSQDMKEKDFQGHTGSNGSVLSGRLDKAAYTGWSNCGENVFSYAQSMWHAHAGFNVDFGPENQAQLGHRENIMNFGNYVYTEVGVGVKEDTESSTQVGKYIVTHDFGKRGDVYLLGVAYKDNNNNGFYDMGEGLPGITIKVSKGNYFAITSSSGGYAIPVTGITGSVTLEASGTGLGGTITKNASLPGTNVKVDFTSALPGQVSLIYPSNESTEAIKDITFTWYKSPGTVSMYNFVLSETEDFTSPLLNVEITDTSNAVKGLLKNAKDYFWKVRAKTQAGWGDFTSANMFQIRIYPKDVKIISPDSNAPILRDTTTLVWTRTDTTAIKYWVQMCEDEWFETNVIDDSSIVGSATTLKVNVEYDRTYFWRICSRNAELWNEFSTPGVFYTVQVPQGIQLVAPANGFTTSNKNIRFTWNKDPMEKIIVDNPFYPKGIFYWFELAEDSEFSKMFVRDTATKDSTKFIGNMKPGTTYYWHLKAHHEMGEGPFGETRTVKITDPSSVEDDLKSAGIIYQYTQNGISLIAPSSSKALKVSAYSIDGKTLFSNNHTQSMNIECPNNSEIIYIHIEYGSATWILPMQCIR
;
A
#
# COMPACT_ATOMS: atom_id res chain seq x y z
N MET A 1 4.95 28.62 26.14
CA MET A 1 6.04 27.75 26.63
C MET A 1 5.43 26.40 26.97
N HIS A 2 5.53 25.47 26.07
CA HIS A 2 5.78 24.04 26.28
C HIS A 2 5.72 23.36 24.92
N HIS A 3 6.85 22.85 24.55
CA HIS A 3 7.08 22.12 23.30
C HIS A 3 6.29 20.81 23.30
N PHE A 4 5.50 20.58 22.26
CA PHE A 4 5.08 19.24 21.83
C PHE A 4 5.91 18.87 20.61
N THR A 5 6.80 17.92 20.79
CA THR A 5 7.57 17.29 19.74
C THR A 5 6.68 16.30 19.00
N HIS A 6 6.30 16.62 17.78
CA HIS A 6 5.67 15.67 16.86
C HIS A 6 6.73 14.75 16.25
N PHE A 7 6.64 13.47 16.54
CA PHE A 7 7.30 12.42 15.76
C PHE A 7 6.45 12.17 14.51
N LEU A 8 6.83 12.77 13.40
CA LEU A 8 6.31 12.48 12.07
C LEU A 8 7.09 11.30 11.49
N VAL A 9 6.45 10.13 11.45
CA VAL A 9 6.90 9.02 10.60
C VAL A 9 6.51 9.38 9.16
N LYS A 10 7.48 9.85 8.39
CA LYS A 10 7.33 10.02 6.94
C LYS A 10 7.22 8.65 6.27
N LYS A 11 6.03 8.22 5.93
CA LYS A 11 5.83 7.24 4.86
C LYS A 11 5.87 7.96 3.54
N SER A 12 6.99 7.83 2.84
CA SER A 12 7.12 8.29 1.45
C SER A 12 6.29 7.40 0.54
N VAL A 13 5.10 7.86 0.15
CA VAL A 13 4.40 7.32 -1.01
C VAL A 13 4.88 8.13 -2.21
N LYS A 14 5.80 7.57 -3.01
CA LYS A 14 6.11 8.11 -4.33
C LYS A 14 4.96 7.77 -5.28
N ALA A 15 4.20 8.77 -5.65
CA ALA A 15 3.32 8.70 -6.81
C ALA A 15 4.18 8.48 -8.08
N ILE A 16 3.93 7.38 -8.77
CA ILE A 16 4.52 7.10 -10.08
C ILE A 16 3.54 7.60 -11.13
N VAL A 17 3.91 8.72 -11.75
CA VAL A 17 3.33 9.14 -13.03
C VAL A 17 3.81 8.17 -14.09
N GLY A 18 2.88 7.57 -14.82
CA GLY A 18 3.18 6.63 -15.87
C GLY A 18 3.93 7.26 -17.04
N LEU A 19 5.01 6.63 -17.39
CA LEU A 19 5.56 6.69 -18.74
C LEU A 19 5.90 5.25 -19.14
N SER A 20 5.15 4.74 -20.09
CA SER A 20 5.40 3.46 -20.73
C SER A 20 6.70 3.52 -21.50
N ILE A 21 7.75 2.86 -20.99
CA ILE A 21 8.87 2.45 -21.83
C ILE A 21 9.03 0.95 -21.61
N VAL A 22 8.78 0.21 -22.67
CA VAL A 22 9.13 -1.20 -22.82
C VAL A 22 10.64 -1.30 -22.68
N GLY A 23 11.10 -1.94 -21.61
CA GLY A 23 12.49 -2.24 -21.38
C GLY A 23 12.57 -3.49 -20.52
N LEU A 24 12.80 -4.64 -21.16
CA LEU A 24 13.32 -5.83 -20.50
C LEU A 24 14.53 -5.43 -19.67
N LEU A 25 14.50 -5.72 -18.37
CA LEU A 25 15.65 -6.00 -17.49
C LEU A 25 15.23 -5.78 -16.03
N SER A 26 14.88 -6.83 -15.33
CA SER A 26 15.12 -7.00 -13.88
C SER A 26 14.37 -8.18 -13.26
N THR A 27 14.48 -9.37 -13.84
CA THR A 27 14.02 -10.60 -13.17
C THR A 27 15.18 -11.51 -12.73
N ASP A 28 16.43 -11.05 -12.84
CA ASP A 28 17.58 -11.95 -12.70
C ASP A 28 18.25 -11.98 -11.32
N PHE A 29 17.89 -11.11 -10.38
CA PHE A 29 18.61 -11.04 -9.10
C PHE A 29 18.10 -11.97 -7.97
N VAL A 30 16.85 -12.42 -8.01
CA VAL A 30 16.30 -13.32 -6.97
C VAL A 30 16.57 -14.80 -7.30
N SER A 31 16.82 -15.11 -8.57
CA SER A 31 16.96 -16.48 -9.02
C SER A 31 18.39 -17.05 -8.97
N ALA A 32 19.40 -16.23 -8.77
CA ALA A 32 20.81 -16.70 -8.81
C ALA A 32 21.17 -17.55 -7.58
N GLN A 33 20.64 -17.23 -6.41
CA GLN A 33 20.98 -17.98 -5.18
C GLN A 33 20.35 -19.37 -5.10
N THR A 34 19.18 -19.58 -5.72
CA THR A 34 18.54 -20.91 -5.76
C THR A 34 19.07 -21.82 -6.86
N ARG A 35 19.94 -21.32 -7.73
CA ARG A 35 20.40 -22.01 -8.96
C ARG A 35 21.71 -22.77 -8.82
N VAL A 36 22.42 -22.60 -7.71
CA VAL A 36 23.68 -23.34 -7.51
C VAL A 36 23.38 -24.66 -6.82
N PRO A 37 23.71 -25.81 -7.42
CA PRO A 37 23.54 -27.10 -6.77
C PRO A 37 24.51 -27.24 -5.59
N ALA A 38 24.14 -28.08 -4.62
CA ALA A 38 25.07 -28.49 -3.59
C ALA A 38 26.29 -29.15 -4.24
N THR A 39 27.46 -28.90 -3.68
CA THR A 39 28.71 -29.53 -4.18
C THR A 39 28.68 -31.04 -3.86
N ASN A 40 29.04 -31.87 -4.84
CA ASN A 40 29.05 -33.32 -4.66
C ASN A 40 29.79 -33.73 -3.39
N PRO A 41 29.30 -34.73 -2.62
CA PRO A 41 29.87 -35.09 -1.34
C PRO A 41 31.24 -35.77 -1.48
N ILE A 42 32.10 -35.55 -0.47
CA ILE A 42 33.36 -36.28 -0.31
C ILE A 42 33.15 -37.47 0.61
N ARG A 43 33.79 -38.62 0.28
CA ARG A 43 33.77 -39.86 1.01
C ARG A 43 35.16 -40.45 1.08
N LEU A 44 35.63 -40.75 2.29
CA LEU A 44 36.96 -41.31 2.53
C LEU A 44 36.87 -42.52 3.45
N THR A 45 37.85 -43.43 3.33
CA THR A 45 38.04 -44.62 4.20
C THR A 45 39.42 -44.61 4.80
N SER A 46 39.56 -45.09 6.05
CA SER A 46 40.86 -45.30 6.69
C SER A 46 40.93 -46.68 7.33
N LYS A 47 42.14 -47.17 7.58
CA LYS A 47 42.40 -48.45 8.31
C LYS A 47 42.42 -48.17 9.81
N ILE A 48 41.73 -49.03 10.58
CA ILE A 48 41.62 -48.96 12.04
C ILE A 48 42.73 -49.76 12.67
N THR A 49 43.39 -49.22 13.70
CA THR A 49 44.19 -49.97 14.66
C THR A 49 43.44 -50.01 15.99
N LYS A 50 43.18 -51.24 16.51
CA LYS A 50 42.51 -51.46 17.79
C LYS A 50 43.49 -51.37 18.95
N ASP A 51 43.06 -50.74 20.07
CA ASP A 51 43.71 -50.88 21.40
C ASP A 51 42.67 -51.39 22.40
N ASP A 52 42.98 -52.52 23.03
CA ASP A 52 42.12 -53.19 24.02
C ASP A 52 42.72 -53.06 25.43
N ASN A 53 41.99 -52.52 26.42
CA ASN A 53 42.10 -52.98 27.81
C ASN A 53 40.94 -52.49 28.72
N PRO A 54 40.25 -53.43 29.49
CA PRO A 54 39.19 -53.04 30.41
C PRO A 54 39.64 -53.03 31.87
N LYS A 55 39.29 -51.96 32.60
CA LYS A 55 39.34 -52.00 34.11
C LYS A 55 37.96 -51.66 34.67
N THR A 56 37.46 -52.54 35.52
CA THR A 56 36.20 -52.43 36.27
C THR A 56 36.38 -51.57 37.54
N LEU A 57 35.59 -50.48 37.63
CA LEU A 57 35.42 -49.67 38.85
C LEU A 57 33.93 -49.37 39.06
N LYS A 58 33.46 -49.33 40.32
CA LYS A 58 32.09 -48.94 40.71
C LYS A 58 31.72 -47.63 40.02
N THR A 59 30.70 -47.71 39.20
CA THR A 59 30.40 -46.64 38.19
C THR A 59 29.69 -45.49 38.85
N VAL A 60 30.41 -44.40 39.08
CA VAL A 60 29.78 -43.07 39.10
C VAL A 60 29.42 -42.79 37.64
N LEU A 61 28.14 -42.59 37.37
CA LEU A 61 27.70 -42.24 36.03
C LEU A 61 28.42 -40.95 35.59
N THR A 62 29.01 -40.97 34.40
CA THR A 62 29.71 -39.82 33.82
C THR A 62 28.77 -39.09 32.87
N GLN A 63 28.72 -37.78 32.97
CA GLN A 63 27.98 -36.98 32.00
C GLN A 63 28.68 -37.07 30.65
N TYR A 64 27.90 -37.39 29.62
CA TYR A 64 28.35 -37.35 28.23
C TYR A 64 27.76 -36.10 27.55
N SER A 65 28.60 -35.39 26.80
CA SER A 65 28.18 -34.29 25.94
C SER A 65 28.41 -34.66 24.47
N HIS A 66 27.39 -34.49 23.67
CA HIS A 66 27.46 -34.61 22.20
C HIS A 66 27.76 -33.27 21.50
N GLY A 67 28.07 -32.24 22.27
CA GLY A 67 28.19 -30.86 21.87
C GLY A 67 26.95 -30.03 22.26
N ASP A 68 26.93 -28.77 21.86
CA ASP A 68 25.77 -27.87 22.02
C ASP A 68 25.33 -27.37 20.66
N PRO A 69 24.55 -28.17 19.90
CA PRO A 69 24.03 -27.78 18.61
C PRO A 69 23.06 -26.60 18.74
N THR A 70 23.12 -25.67 17.79
CA THR A 70 22.11 -24.64 17.66
C THR A 70 20.75 -25.24 17.32
N VAL A 71 19.71 -24.45 17.43
CA VAL A 71 18.34 -24.86 17.07
C VAL A 71 18.26 -25.32 15.61
N GLN A 72 18.93 -24.62 14.71
CA GLN A 72 18.99 -24.97 13.28
C GLN A 72 19.74 -26.28 13.04
N GLU A 73 20.87 -26.47 13.73
CA GLU A 73 21.67 -27.69 13.61
C GLU A 73 20.92 -28.92 14.17
N GLN A 74 20.26 -28.78 15.34
CA GLN A 74 19.43 -29.85 15.90
C GLN A 74 18.27 -30.19 14.97
N TYR A 75 17.55 -29.18 14.47
CA TYR A 75 16.43 -29.41 13.54
C TYR A 75 16.89 -30.14 12.28
N THR A 76 18.08 -29.82 11.77
CA THR A 76 18.68 -30.49 10.61
C THR A 76 18.97 -31.98 10.94
N LEU A 77 19.47 -32.28 12.12
CA LEU A 77 19.65 -33.69 12.54
C LEU A 77 18.32 -34.43 12.63
N GLU A 78 17.29 -33.79 13.20
CA GLU A 78 15.96 -34.39 13.31
C GLU A 78 15.35 -34.70 11.94
N LEU A 79 15.52 -33.79 10.97
CA LEU A 79 15.09 -34.01 9.58
C LEU A 79 15.83 -35.21 8.96
N MET A 80 17.15 -35.30 9.11
CA MET A 80 17.93 -36.46 8.63
C MET A 80 17.47 -37.76 9.26
N ASN A 81 17.25 -37.76 10.58
CA ASN A 81 16.82 -38.96 11.31
C ASN A 81 15.38 -39.35 10.98
N ARG A 82 14.51 -38.38 10.70
CA ARG A 82 13.14 -38.62 10.18
C ARG A 82 13.17 -39.28 8.79
N ALA A 83 14.02 -38.77 7.90
CA ALA A 83 14.23 -39.38 6.59
C ALA A 83 14.73 -40.82 6.67
N ARG A 84 15.69 -41.06 7.56
CA ARG A 84 16.22 -42.43 7.82
C ARG A 84 15.18 -43.38 8.41
N ALA A 85 14.34 -42.88 9.31
CA ALA A 85 13.31 -43.71 9.97
C ALA A 85 12.20 -44.13 9.00
N ASN A 86 11.76 -43.24 8.14
CA ASN A 86 10.70 -43.50 7.17
C ASN A 86 10.94 -42.78 5.81
N PRO A 87 11.82 -43.39 4.98
CA PRO A 87 12.16 -42.80 3.67
C PRO A 87 10.97 -42.52 2.79
N LYS A 88 10.04 -43.46 2.71
CA LYS A 88 8.85 -43.33 1.86
C LYS A 88 8.02 -42.09 2.18
N GLU A 89 7.74 -41.86 3.46
CA GLU A 89 7.04 -40.66 3.94
C GLU A 89 7.84 -39.38 3.70
N GLU A 90 9.17 -39.44 3.90
CA GLU A 90 10.00 -38.27 3.64
C GLU A 90 10.00 -37.88 2.16
N GLY A 91 10.04 -38.85 1.26
CA GLY A 91 9.89 -38.62 -0.17
C GLY A 91 8.58 -37.90 -0.50
N GLN A 92 7.46 -38.28 0.15
CA GLN A 92 6.18 -37.57 -0.02
C GLN A 92 6.20 -36.15 0.54
N ARG A 93 6.85 -35.92 1.69
CA ARG A 93 7.02 -34.57 2.26
C ARG A 93 7.80 -33.66 1.32
N LEU A 94 8.88 -34.17 0.73
CA LEU A 94 9.72 -33.40 -0.20
C LEU A 94 8.98 -32.96 -1.46
N ILE A 95 8.21 -33.85 -2.08
CA ILE A 95 7.50 -33.52 -3.35
C ILE A 95 6.23 -32.69 -3.15
N ASN A 96 5.56 -32.80 -1.98
CA ASN A 96 4.30 -32.14 -1.68
C ASN A 96 4.44 -30.87 -0.81
N THR A 97 5.67 -30.50 -0.44
CA THR A 97 5.88 -29.29 0.36
C THR A 97 5.34 -28.05 -0.31
N PRO A 98 4.66 -27.13 0.40
CA PRO A 98 4.29 -25.84 -0.11
C PRO A 98 5.44 -24.82 -0.13
N ASP A 99 6.62 -25.18 0.37
CA ASP A 99 7.79 -24.30 0.44
C ASP A 99 8.20 -23.83 -0.97
N PRO A 100 8.16 -22.51 -1.25
CA PRO A 100 8.41 -21.99 -2.59
C PRO A 100 9.84 -22.22 -3.07
N ASP A 101 10.84 -22.21 -2.17
CA ASP A 101 12.25 -22.39 -2.54
C ASP A 101 12.50 -23.83 -2.99
N VAL A 102 11.88 -24.80 -2.31
CA VAL A 102 11.93 -26.20 -2.72
C VAL A 102 11.20 -26.41 -4.05
N GLN A 103 10.01 -25.82 -4.24
CA GLN A 103 9.25 -25.95 -5.50
C GLN A 103 9.97 -25.30 -6.68
N ASN A 104 10.57 -24.13 -6.46
CA ASN A 104 11.40 -23.45 -7.46
C ASN A 104 12.63 -24.30 -7.83
N SER A 105 13.26 -24.95 -6.87
CA SER A 105 14.39 -25.85 -7.11
C SER A 105 14.01 -27.05 -7.97
N PHE A 106 12.86 -27.70 -7.70
CA PHE A 106 12.33 -28.76 -8.57
C PHE A 106 12.16 -28.30 -10.02
N THR A 107 11.61 -27.11 -10.20
CA THR A 107 11.38 -26.52 -11.53
C THR A 107 12.68 -26.17 -12.22
N TYR A 108 13.57 -25.49 -11.51
CA TYR A 108 14.83 -25.00 -12.08
C TYR A 108 15.76 -26.13 -12.52
N PHE A 109 15.94 -27.15 -11.66
CA PHE A 109 16.77 -28.31 -11.96
C PHE A 109 16.04 -29.38 -12.79
N ASN A 110 14.78 -29.15 -13.13
CA ASN A 110 13.94 -30.07 -13.91
C ASN A 110 13.90 -31.50 -13.32
N VAL A 111 13.79 -31.63 -12.01
CA VAL A 111 13.72 -32.92 -11.35
C VAL A 111 12.27 -33.43 -11.30
N ALA A 112 12.02 -34.57 -11.88
CA ALA A 112 10.69 -35.17 -11.88
C ALA A 112 10.32 -35.68 -10.47
N LYS A 113 9.25 -35.14 -9.90
CA LYS A 113 8.72 -35.56 -8.57
C LYS A 113 8.39 -37.06 -8.51
N SER A 114 7.92 -37.65 -9.61
CA SER A 114 7.69 -39.09 -9.75
C SER A 114 8.97 -39.93 -9.61
N LEU A 115 10.09 -39.41 -10.11
CA LEU A 115 11.41 -40.08 -9.93
C LEU A 115 11.79 -40.09 -8.45
N VAL A 116 11.70 -38.96 -7.74
CA VAL A 116 11.97 -38.88 -6.30
C VAL A 116 11.08 -39.84 -5.53
N THR A 117 9.78 -39.87 -5.84
CA THR A 117 8.83 -40.78 -5.22
C THR A 117 9.24 -42.26 -5.45
N SER A 118 9.57 -42.62 -6.67
CA SER A 118 9.96 -44.01 -6.99
C SER A 118 11.21 -44.43 -6.25
N GLN A 119 12.22 -43.56 -6.17
CA GLN A 119 13.50 -43.82 -5.45
C GLN A 119 13.28 -43.99 -3.95
N PHE A 120 12.57 -43.01 -3.31
CA PHE A 120 12.32 -43.07 -1.87
C PHE A 120 11.45 -44.26 -1.44
N ASN A 121 10.59 -44.77 -2.29
CA ASN A 121 9.80 -45.96 -2.05
C ASN A 121 10.65 -47.25 -1.95
N THR A 122 11.89 -47.24 -2.43
CA THR A 122 12.79 -48.42 -2.42
C THR A 122 13.73 -48.44 -1.25
N TYR A 123 13.92 -47.32 -0.55
CA TYR A 123 14.90 -47.26 0.54
C TYR A 123 14.37 -47.89 1.81
N PRO A 124 15.17 -48.77 2.46
CA PRO A 124 14.84 -49.30 3.77
C PRO A 124 15.12 -48.26 4.86
N SER A 125 14.42 -48.38 5.99
CA SER A 125 14.75 -47.62 7.21
C SER A 125 16.19 -47.85 7.63
N ARG A 126 16.82 -46.84 8.22
CA ARG A 126 18.20 -46.90 8.72
C ARG A 126 18.28 -46.41 10.17
N PRO A 127 19.24 -46.91 10.96
CA PRO A 127 19.50 -46.36 12.30
C PRO A 127 19.79 -44.87 12.26
N PRO A 128 19.43 -44.11 13.30
CA PRO A 128 19.64 -42.68 13.35
C PRO A 128 21.13 -42.32 13.43
N LEU A 129 21.45 -41.09 12.99
CA LEU A 129 22.74 -40.45 13.21
C LEU A 129 22.78 -39.85 14.62
N ALA A 130 23.91 -39.96 15.29
CA ALA A 130 24.19 -39.26 16.54
C ALA A 130 25.06 -38.03 16.29
N PHE A 131 24.79 -36.91 16.97
CA PHE A 131 25.73 -35.80 16.99
C PHE A 131 27.04 -36.17 17.68
N ASN A 132 28.12 -35.59 17.18
CA ASN A 132 29.43 -35.64 17.78
C ASN A 132 30.03 -34.22 17.82
N GLU A 133 30.43 -33.73 19.01
CA GLU A 133 30.94 -32.37 19.21
C GLU A 133 32.11 -31.99 18.30
N LYS A 134 32.96 -32.95 17.96
CA LYS A 134 34.15 -32.75 17.12
C LYS A 134 33.76 -32.60 15.65
N LEU A 135 32.78 -33.39 15.20
CA LEU A 135 32.21 -33.25 13.88
C LEU A 135 31.43 -31.94 13.76
N ILE A 136 30.66 -31.55 14.79
CA ILE A 136 29.97 -30.25 14.84
C ILE A 136 31.00 -29.11 14.69
N LYS A 137 32.13 -29.19 15.41
CA LYS A 137 33.21 -28.21 15.31
C LYS A 137 33.77 -28.13 13.89
N ALA A 138 34.08 -29.26 13.27
CA ALA A 138 34.65 -29.29 11.92
C ALA A 138 33.69 -28.71 10.89
N ALA A 139 32.41 -29.07 10.94
CA ALA A 139 31.36 -28.58 10.08
C ALA A 139 31.11 -27.07 10.27
N ARG A 140 31.08 -26.58 11.52
CA ARG A 140 30.95 -25.15 11.81
C ARG A 140 32.13 -24.34 11.31
N ASP A 141 33.35 -24.82 11.49
CA ASP A 141 34.57 -24.15 11.01
C ASP A 141 34.55 -24.05 9.47
N HIS A 142 34.07 -25.09 8.77
CA HIS A 142 33.96 -25.07 7.31
C HIS A 142 32.84 -24.17 6.79
N SER A 143 31.65 -24.19 7.40
CA SER A 143 30.59 -23.27 7.07
C SER A 143 30.99 -21.82 7.31
N GLN A 144 31.79 -21.54 8.36
CA GLN A 144 32.33 -20.22 8.64
C GLN A 144 33.34 -19.78 7.56
N ASP A 145 34.22 -20.67 7.12
CA ASP A 145 35.19 -20.41 6.05
C ASP A 145 34.47 -20.09 4.73
N MET A 146 33.46 -20.89 4.36
CA MET A 146 32.63 -20.64 3.18
C MET A 146 31.91 -19.29 3.22
N LYS A 147 31.38 -18.91 4.42
CA LYS A 147 30.77 -17.59 4.63
C LYS A 147 31.79 -16.48 4.45
N GLU A 148 32.90 -16.51 5.18
CA GLU A 148 33.90 -15.44 5.22
C GLU A 148 34.62 -15.23 3.88
N LYS A 149 34.70 -16.26 3.06
CA LYS A 149 35.40 -16.25 1.78
C LYS A 149 34.48 -16.32 0.57
N ASP A 150 33.18 -16.26 0.81
CA ASP A 150 32.13 -16.16 -0.20
C ASP A 150 32.21 -17.26 -1.29
N PHE A 151 32.27 -18.53 -0.86
CA PHE A 151 32.36 -19.66 -1.77
C PHE A 151 31.55 -20.87 -1.30
N GLN A 152 31.33 -21.82 -2.21
CA GLN A 152 30.89 -23.19 -1.91
C GLN A 152 31.90 -24.21 -2.42
N GLY A 153 32.34 -25.11 -1.56
CA GLY A 153 33.25 -26.19 -1.96
C GLY A 153 33.68 -27.05 -0.81
N HIS A 154 34.23 -28.23 -1.12
CA HIS A 154 34.76 -29.19 -0.12
C HIS A 154 36.17 -28.85 0.33
N THR A 155 36.93 -28.13 -0.46
CA THR A 155 38.26 -27.64 -0.10
C THR A 155 38.12 -26.28 0.55
N GLY A 156 38.61 -26.14 1.76
CA GLY A 156 38.60 -24.83 2.47
C GLY A 156 39.47 -23.80 1.76
N SER A 157 39.22 -22.52 2.03
CA SER A 157 39.94 -21.42 1.44
C SER A 157 41.46 -21.45 1.62
N ASN A 158 41.88 -22.13 2.66
CA ASN A 158 43.30 -22.38 2.98
C ASN A 158 43.87 -23.71 2.42
N GLY A 159 43.12 -24.40 1.54
CA GLY A 159 43.48 -25.68 0.96
C GLY A 159 43.18 -26.90 1.87
N SER A 160 42.52 -26.71 3.01
CA SER A 160 42.17 -27.84 3.91
C SER A 160 41.14 -28.75 3.25
N VAL A 161 41.38 -30.04 3.35
CA VAL A 161 40.45 -31.11 2.93
C VAL A 161 39.67 -31.63 4.14
N LEU A 162 38.58 -32.39 3.91
CA LEU A 162 37.72 -32.92 4.98
C LEU A 162 38.52 -33.64 6.07
N SER A 163 39.36 -34.61 5.72
CA SER A 163 40.16 -35.38 6.72
C SER A 163 41.04 -34.48 7.59
N GLY A 164 41.68 -33.45 6.98
CA GLY A 164 42.49 -32.49 7.74
C GLY A 164 41.66 -31.63 8.70
N ARG A 165 40.41 -31.27 8.33
CA ARG A 165 39.48 -30.55 9.21
C ARG A 165 39.02 -31.45 10.37
N LEU A 166 38.73 -32.73 10.10
CA LEU A 166 38.38 -33.71 11.13
C LEU A 166 39.52 -33.92 12.14
N ASP A 167 40.77 -34.09 11.65
CA ASP A 167 41.97 -34.22 12.49
C ASP A 167 42.19 -32.98 13.36
N LYS A 168 42.05 -31.76 12.77
CA LYS A 168 42.13 -30.51 13.50
C LYS A 168 41.04 -30.38 14.59
N ALA A 169 39.86 -30.92 14.35
CA ALA A 169 38.80 -31.01 15.33
C ALA A 169 38.95 -32.17 16.34
N ALA A 170 40.04 -32.94 16.23
CA ALA A 170 40.31 -34.11 17.03
C ALA A 170 39.27 -35.25 16.87
N TYR A 171 38.62 -35.36 15.73
CA TYR A 171 37.81 -36.49 15.35
C TYR A 171 38.66 -37.51 14.64
N THR A 172 39.21 -38.46 15.40
CA THR A 172 40.17 -39.48 14.92
C THR A 172 39.63 -40.90 15.11
N GLY A 173 40.29 -41.90 14.53
CA GLY A 173 39.91 -43.33 14.63
C GLY A 173 38.63 -43.67 13.84
N TRP A 174 38.26 -42.85 12.89
CA TRP A 174 37.13 -43.09 12.00
C TRP A 174 37.48 -44.11 10.89
N SER A 175 36.51 -44.93 10.51
CA SER A 175 36.64 -45.86 9.39
C SER A 175 36.13 -45.25 8.07
N ASN A 176 35.11 -44.43 8.13
CA ASN A 176 34.53 -43.69 7.01
C ASN A 176 34.27 -42.27 7.45
N CYS A 177 34.45 -41.33 6.53
CA CYS A 177 33.94 -39.96 6.66
C CYS A 177 33.39 -39.46 5.32
N GLY A 178 32.51 -38.49 5.38
CA GLY A 178 31.91 -37.88 4.19
C GLY A 178 31.41 -36.47 4.50
N GLU A 179 31.16 -35.68 3.50
CA GLU A 179 30.73 -34.30 3.66
C GLU A 179 29.66 -33.93 2.62
N ASN A 180 28.65 -33.22 3.09
CA ASN A 180 27.71 -32.47 2.21
C ASN A 180 27.85 -30.98 2.50
N VAL A 181 27.87 -30.16 1.47
CA VAL A 181 27.93 -28.69 1.59
C VAL A 181 26.88 -28.03 0.72
N PHE A 182 26.20 -27.02 1.29
CA PHE A 182 25.25 -26.18 0.55
C PHE A 182 25.26 -24.75 1.13
N SER A 183 25.76 -23.80 0.32
CA SER A 183 25.96 -22.41 0.76
C SER A 183 24.86 -21.44 0.31
N TYR A 184 23.76 -21.97 -0.25
CA TYR A 184 22.67 -21.14 -0.81
C TYR A 184 21.29 -21.53 -0.25
N ALA A 185 21.25 -22.15 0.90
CA ALA A 185 19.99 -22.58 1.51
C ALA A 185 19.19 -21.39 2.01
N GLN A 186 17.88 -21.37 1.74
CA GLN A 186 16.96 -20.31 2.19
C GLN A 186 16.33 -20.65 3.55
N SER A 187 16.28 -21.94 3.88
CA SER A 187 15.81 -22.47 5.17
C SER A 187 16.49 -23.80 5.44
N MET A 188 16.36 -24.33 6.67
CA MET A 188 16.84 -25.68 6.97
C MET A 188 16.07 -26.76 6.21
N TRP A 189 14.78 -26.52 5.97
CA TRP A 189 13.98 -27.40 5.12
C TRP A 189 14.46 -27.39 3.66
N HIS A 190 14.77 -26.19 3.11
CA HIS A 190 15.36 -26.09 1.78
C HIS A 190 16.72 -26.80 1.69
N ALA A 191 17.59 -26.66 2.71
CA ALA A 191 18.85 -27.41 2.78
C ALA A 191 18.62 -28.93 2.78
N HIS A 192 17.71 -29.42 3.63
CA HIS A 192 17.36 -30.82 3.71
C HIS A 192 16.80 -31.36 2.38
N ALA A 193 15.93 -30.60 1.72
CA ALA A 193 15.41 -30.93 0.40
C ALA A 193 16.52 -30.93 -0.65
N GLY A 194 17.41 -29.91 -0.61
CA GLY A 194 18.55 -29.81 -1.51
C GLY A 194 19.43 -31.05 -1.51
N PHE A 195 19.76 -31.55 -0.33
CA PHE A 195 20.57 -32.77 -0.17
C PHE A 195 19.79 -34.05 -0.47
N ASN A 196 18.52 -34.15 -0.12
CA ASN A 196 17.75 -35.38 -0.29
C ASN A 196 17.15 -35.55 -1.69
N VAL A 197 16.72 -34.48 -2.33
CA VAL A 197 16.34 -34.51 -3.75
C VAL A 197 17.59 -34.60 -4.62
N ASP A 198 18.69 -34.05 -4.11
CA ASP A 198 20.00 -33.99 -4.79
C ASP A 198 19.92 -33.13 -6.05
N PHE A 199 19.46 -31.86 -5.87
CA PHE A 199 19.29 -30.93 -6.96
C PHE A 199 20.61 -30.63 -7.68
N GLY A 200 20.60 -30.71 -9.01
CA GLY A 200 21.73 -30.37 -9.86
C GLY A 200 21.70 -31.12 -11.18
N PRO A 201 22.35 -30.61 -12.23
CA PRO A 201 22.27 -31.17 -13.58
C PRO A 201 22.71 -32.64 -13.69
N GLU A 202 23.70 -33.03 -12.90
CA GLU A 202 24.26 -34.39 -12.92
C GLU A 202 24.02 -35.17 -11.64
N ASN A 203 23.50 -34.50 -10.58
CA ASN A 203 23.35 -35.10 -9.25
C ASN A 203 22.37 -36.27 -9.23
N GLN A 204 21.33 -36.23 -10.08
CA GLN A 204 20.34 -37.32 -10.19
C GLN A 204 20.93 -38.63 -10.68
N ALA A 205 22.10 -38.64 -11.31
CA ALA A 205 22.81 -39.84 -11.73
C ALA A 205 23.65 -40.44 -10.61
N GLN A 206 24.08 -39.65 -9.62
CA GLN A 206 25.00 -40.05 -8.56
C GLN A 206 24.37 -40.15 -7.18
N LEU A 207 23.40 -39.25 -6.84
CA LEU A 207 22.66 -39.15 -5.57
C LEU A 207 23.57 -39.12 -4.32
N GLY A 208 24.71 -38.46 -4.45
CA GLY A 208 25.77 -38.56 -3.48
C GLY A 208 25.45 -37.94 -2.12
N HIS A 209 24.78 -36.79 -2.07
CA HIS A 209 24.35 -36.14 -0.83
C HIS A 209 23.31 -36.99 -0.12
N ARG A 210 22.33 -37.52 -0.88
CA ARG A 210 21.29 -38.41 -0.37
C ARG A 210 21.90 -39.72 0.18
N GLU A 211 22.87 -40.30 -0.52
CA GLU A 211 23.56 -41.51 -0.06
C GLU A 211 24.22 -41.29 1.31
N ASN A 212 24.87 -40.14 1.52
CA ASN A 212 25.46 -39.84 2.83
C ASN A 212 24.39 -39.78 3.93
N ILE A 213 23.26 -39.12 3.67
CA ILE A 213 22.16 -39.04 4.64
C ILE A 213 21.51 -40.39 4.86
N MET A 214 21.14 -41.09 3.80
CA MET A 214 20.29 -42.28 3.85
C MET A 214 21.04 -43.59 4.01
N ASN A 215 22.39 -43.61 3.98
CA ASN A 215 23.20 -44.82 4.14
C ASN A 215 22.82 -45.96 3.17
N PHE A 216 22.61 -45.72 1.92
CA PHE A 216 22.30 -46.77 0.96
C PHE A 216 23.49 -47.15 0.04
N GLY A 217 24.56 -46.38 0.04
CA GLY A 217 25.80 -46.68 -0.67
C GLY A 217 26.74 -47.61 0.08
N ASN A 218 27.98 -47.67 -0.39
CA ASN A 218 29.01 -48.50 0.20
C ASN A 218 29.56 -47.95 1.53
N TYR A 219 29.27 -46.72 1.85
CA TYR A 219 29.74 -46.03 3.04
C TYR A 219 28.62 -45.95 4.07
N VAL A 220 28.95 -46.32 5.30
CA VAL A 220 28.00 -46.30 6.43
C VAL A 220 28.47 -45.25 7.42
N TYR A 221 27.59 -44.37 7.85
CA TYR A 221 27.84 -43.38 8.87
C TYR A 221 26.91 -43.58 10.07
N THR A 222 27.45 -43.37 11.28
CA THR A 222 26.72 -43.47 12.53
C THR A 222 26.72 -42.19 13.33
N GLU A 223 27.62 -41.28 13.00
CA GLU A 223 27.76 -39.95 13.61
C GLU A 223 27.70 -38.86 12.55
N VAL A 224 27.33 -37.66 12.98
CA VAL A 224 27.33 -36.46 12.14
C VAL A 224 27.64 -35.22 12.97
N GLY A 225 28.25 -34.24 12.34
CA GLY A 225 28.26 -32.85 12.77
C GLY A 225 27.56 -32.00 11.75
N VAL A 226 26.76 -31.06 12.21
CA VAL A 226 26.11 -30.05 11.38
C VAL A 226 26.66 -28.70 11.75
N GLY A 227 27.08 -27.92 10.75
CA GLY A 227 27.48 -26.53 10.91
C GLY A 227 26.57 -25.66 10.10
N VAL A 228 25.91 -24.69 10.74
CA VAL A 228 25.03 -23.71 10.08
C VAL A 228 25.55 -22.30 10.35
N LYS A 229 25.70 -21.52 9.31
CA LYS A 229 25.99 -20.09 9.39
C LYS A 229 24.95 -19.32 8.60
N GLU A 230 24.49 -18.21 9.17
CA GLU A 230 23.59 -17.28 8.51
C GLU A 230 24.39 -16.16 7.88
N ASP A 231 24.06 -15.83 6.63
CA ASP A 231 24.59 -14.68 5.91
C ASP A 231 23.42 -13.92 5.27
N THR A 232 23.25 -12.68 5.68
CA THR A 232 22.22 -11.75 5.19
C THR A 232 22.83 -10.58 4.46
N GLU A 233 24.14 -10.59 4.21
CA GLU A 233 24.82 -9.51 3.51
C GLU A 233 24.51 -9.56 2.02
N SER A 234 24.04 -8.46 1.45
CA SER A 234 23.69 -8.37 0.03
C SER A 234 24.89 -8.34 -0.90
N SER A 235 26.11 -8.19 -0.35
CA SER A 235 27.37 -8.12 -1.09
C SER A 235 27.99 -9.49 -1.37
N THR A 236 27.52 -10.54 -0.67
CA THR A 236 28.01 -11.91 -0.82
C THR A 236 27.21 -12.69 -1.86
N GLN A 237 27.87 -13.70 -2.49
CA GLN A 237 27.20 -14.63 -3.40
C GLN A 237 26.56 -15.80 -2.65
N VAL A 238 27.11 -16.19 -1.47
CA VAL A 238 26.56 -17.22 -0.61
C VAL A 238 25.48 -16.67 0.33
N GLY A 239 24.67 -17.52 0.89
CA GLY A 239 23.59 -17.16 1.83
C GLY A 239 22.25 -17.68 1.32
N LYS A 240 21.11 -17.53 2.03
CA LYS A 240 20.90 -17.03 3.40
C LYS A 240 21.57 -17.92 4.47
N TYR A 241 21.63 -19.23 4.25
CA TYR A 241 22.26 -20.17 5.15
C TYR A 241 23.34 -20.96 4.42
N ILE A 242 24.48 -21.13 5.09
CA ILE A 242 25.60 -21.97 4.68
C ILE A 242 25.59 -23.20 5.58
N VAL A 243 25.42 -24.37 4.99
CA VAL A 243 25.21 -25.62 5.71
C VAL A 243 26.27 -26.63 5.30
N THR A 244 26.95 -27.18 6.31
CA THR A 244 27.88 -28.33 6.18
C THR A 244 27.40 -29.48 7.02
N HIS A 245 27.40 -30.70 6.47
CA HIS A 245 27.25 -31.94 7.20
C HIS A 245 28.56 -32.76 7.10
N ASP A 246 29.25 -32.92 8.21
CA ASP A 246 30.40 -33.80 8.33
C ASP A 246 29.97 -35.15 8.93
N PHE A 247 29.95 -36.19 8.12
CA PHE A 247 29.58 -37.54 8.51
C PHE A 247 30.79 -38.33 8.98
N GLY A 248 30.58 -39.23 9.95
CA GLY A 248 31.63 -40.10 10.44
C GLY A 248 31.12 -41.46 10.88
N LYS A 249 32.06 -42.41 10.95
CA LYS A 249 31.85 -43.73 11.55
C LYS A 249 33.03 -44.11 12.39
N ARG A 250 32.77 -44.34 13.69
CA ARG A 250 33.67 -45.04 14.61
C ARG A 250 32.96 -46.30 15.12
N GLY A 251 33.51 -46.96 16.08
CA GLY A 251 32.90 -48.15 16.69
C GLY A 251 31.83 -47.85 17.73
N ASP A 252 31.54 -46.60 17.99
CA ASP A 252 30.59 -46.16 19.02
C ASP A 252 29.15 -46.35 18.59
N VAL A 253 28.31 -46.72 19.56
CA VAL A 253 26.86 -46.83 19.44
C VAL A 253 26.22 -45.92 20.46
N TYR A 254 25.17 -45.21 20.02
CA TYR A 254 24.52 -44.19 20.82
C TYR A 254 23.01 -44.44 20.99
N LEU A 255 22.55 -44.14 22.18
CA LEU A 255 21.16 -43.86 22.45
C LEU A 255 20.99 -42.35 22.44
N LEU A 256 20.11 -41.82 21.57
CA LEU A 256 20.00 -40.40 21.29
C LEU A 256 18.54 -39.96 21.18
N GLY A 257 18.32 -38.68 21.11
CA GLY A 257 16.99 -38.10 20.90
C GLY A 257 16.92 -36.65 21.31
N VAL A 258 15.71 -36.15 21.39
CA VAL A 258 15.38 -34.80 21.86
C VAL A 258 14.39 -34.87 23.02
N ALA A 259 14.53 -33.96 23.99
CA ALA A 259 13.46 -33.58 24.89
C ALA A 259 12.85 -32.28 24.40
N TYR A 260 11.55 -32.27 24.16
CA TYR A 260 10.90 -31.10 23.55
C TYR A 260 9.46 -30.95 24.00
N LYS A 261 8.92 -29.74 23.81
CA LYS A 261 7.53 -29.41 23.99
C LYS A 261 6.90 -29.25 22.62
N ASP A 262 6.09 -30.20 22.22
CA ASP A 262 5.38 -30.19 20.94
C ASP A 262 4.29 -29.11 20.97
N ASN A 263 4.65 -27.90 20.56
CA ASN A 263 3.78 -26.73 20.66
C ASN A 263 2.67 -26.73 19.61
N ASN A 264 2.91 -27.33 18.44
CA ASN A 264 1.98 -27.38 17.32
C ASN A 264 1.29 -28.76 17.19
N ASN A 265 1.65 -29.71 18.04
CA ASN A 265 1.08 -31.07 18.11
C ASN A 265 1.23 -31.85 16.79
N ASN A 266 2.35 -31.67 16.10
CA ASN A 266 2.63 -32.40 14.87
C ASN A 266 3.40 -33.72 15.12
N GLY A 267 3.79 -34.00 16.36
CA GLY A 267 4.52 -35.18 16.76
C GLY A 267 5.98 -35.20 16.31
N PHE A 268 6.52 -34.07 15.92
CA PHE A 268 7.88 -33.88 15.45
C PHE A 268 8.54 -32.72 16.20
N TYR A 269 9.84 -32.71 16.32
CA TYR A 269 10.61 -31.60 16.88
C TYR A 269 10.72 -30.47 15.88
N ASP A 270 10.26 -29.29 16.23
CA ASP A 270 10.44 -28.06 15.47
C ASP A 270 11.41 -27.10 16.16
N MET A 271 11.91 -26.14 15.39
CA MET A 271 12.84 -25.13 15.92
C MET A 271 12.19 -24.34 17.06
N GLY A 272 12.87 -24.28 18.21
CA GLY A 272 12.41 -23.59 19.40
C GLY A 272 11.59 -24.43 20.38
N GLU A 273 11.32 -25.71 20.09
CA GLU A 273 10.58 -26.62 20.96
C GLU A 273 11.47 -27.38 21.97
N GLY A 274 12.77 -27.34 21.77
CA GLY A 274 13.73 -28.05 22.59
C GLY A 274 13.69 -27.65 24.07
N LEU A 275 13.79 -28.63 24.96
CA LEU A 275 13.88 -28.44 26.40
C LEU A 275 15.32 -28.63 26.86
N PRO A 276 16.03 -27.55 27.23
CA PRO A 276 17.40 -27.63 27.75
C PRO A 276 17.41 -28.12 29.20
N GLY A 277 18.53 -28.68 29.60
CA GLY A 277 18.76 -29.03 31.00
C GLY A 277 17.99 -30.26 31.51
N ILE A 278 17.37 -31.03 30.63
CA ILE A 278 16.73 -32.31 31.02
C ILE A 278 17.78 -33.38 31.23
N THR A 279 17.77 -33.96 32.39
CA THR A 279 18.67 -35.10 32.73
C THR A 279 18.08 -36.40 32.21
N ILE A 280 18.84 -37.09 31.34
CA ILE A 280 18.47 -38.39 30.77
C ILE A 280 19.40 -39.46 31.37
N LYS A 281 18.83 -40.42 32.08
CA LYS A 281 19.54 -41.59 32.65
C LYS A 281 19.09 -42.88 31.97
N VAL A 282 20.01 -43.81 31.82
CA VAL A 282 19.74 -45.13 31.25
C VAL A 282 20.03 -46.17 32.33
N SER A 283 19.18 -47.20 32.43
CA SER A 283 19.28 -48.26 33.46
C SER A 283 20.55 -49.12 33.36
N LYS A 284 21.27 -49.06 32.24
CA LYS A 284 22.53 -49.78 32.00
C LYS A 284 23.56 -48.84 31.38
N GLY A 285 24.84 -49.08 31.67
CA GLY A 285 25.94 -48.26 31.13
C GLY A 285 26.51 -47.30 32.16
N ASN A 286 27.47 -46.49 31.71
CA ASN A 286 28.30 -45.66 32.57
C ASN A 286 28.02 -44.15 32.38
N TYR A 287 27.09 -43.81 31.51
CA TYR A 287 26.86 -42.46 31.12
C TYR A 287 25.39 -42.00 31.35
N PHE A 288 25.24 -40.72 31.60
CA PHE A 288 23.98 -40.00 31.51
C PHE A 288 24.17 -38.76 30.62
N ALA A 289 23.11 -38.16 30.14
CA ALA A 289 23.19 -36.91 29.42
C ALA A 289 22.34 -35.84 30.09
N ILE A 290 22.71 -34.58 29.84
CA ILE A 290 21.86 -33.40 30.03
C ILE A 290 21.60 -32.81 28.64
N THR A 291 20.35 -32.55 28.33
CA THR A 291 20.00 -32.00 27.01
C THR A 291 20.67 -30.67 26.76
N SER A 292 21.15 -30.49 25.52
CA SER A 292 21.73 -29.23 25.03
C SER A 292 20.73 -28.08 25.03
N SER A 293 21.18 -26.89 24.68
CA SER A 293 20.33 -25.69 24.55
C SER A 293 19.16 -25.90 23.58
N SER A 294 19.33 -26.74 22.57
CA SER A 294 18.30 -27.13 21.58
C SER A 294 17.49 -28.37 21.96
N GLY A 295 17.66 -28.93 23.14
CA GLY A 295 16.92 -30.10 23.63
C GLY A 295 17.49 -31.45 23.24
N GLY A 296 18.53 -31.49 22.39
CA GLY A 296 19.17 -32.74 21.94
C GLY A 296 20.00 -33.44 22.99
N TYR A 297 20.16 -34.77 22.90
CA TYR A 297 21.05 -35.56 23.72
C TYR A 297 21.59 -36.78 22.97
N ALA A 298 22.73 -37.26 23.42
CA ALA A 298 23.25 -38.60 23.07
C ALA A 298 23.94 -39.22 24.29
N ILE A 299 23.88 -40.56 24.40
CA ILE A 299 24.51 -41.35 25.46
C ILE A 299 25.23 -42.55 24.82
N PRO A 300 26.54 -42.71 25.00
CA PRO A 300 27.25 -43.91 24.51
C PRO A 300 26.72 -45.16 25.17
N VAL A 301 26.37 -46.17 24.36
CA VAL A 301 25.86 -47.47 24.78
C VAL A 301 26.60 -48.62 24.07
N THR A 302 27.83 -48.35 23.63
CA THR A 302 28.66 -49.33 22.94
C THR A 302 28.83 -50.61 23.80
N GLY A 303 28.57 -51.78 23.21
CA GLY A 303 28.62 -53.07 23.91
C GLY A 303 27.41 -53.42 24.78
N ILE A 304 26.42 -52.53 24.86
CA ILE A 304 25.16 -52.75 25.59
C ILE A 304 24.09 -53.19 24.61
N THR A 305 23.42 -54.32 24.93
CA THR A 305 22.32 -54.84 24.10
C THR A 305 21.10 -55.20 24.97
N GLY A 306 19.96 -55.43 24.28
CA GLY A 306 18.70 -55.79 24.91
C GLY A 306 17.93 -54.64 25.49
N SER A 307 16.98 -54.93 26.37
CA SER A 307 16.06 -53.89 26.89
C SER A 307 16.74 -53.02 27.95
N VAL A 308 16.50 -51.70 27.83
CA VAL A 308 16.89 -50.66 28.79
C VAL A 308 15.71 -49.75 29.08
N THR A 309 15.72 -49.17 30.28
CA THR A 309 14.77 -48.14 30.69
C THR A 309 15.52 -46.81 30.73
N LEU A 310 14.89 -45.77 30.14
CA LEU A 310 15.37 -44.42 30.23
C LEU A 310 14.46 -43.62 31.15
N GLU A 311 15.04 -42.74 31.94
CA GLU A 311 14.37 -41.78 32.80
C GLU A 311 14.79 -40.37 32.39
N ALA A 312 13.83 -39.54 32.03
CA ALA A 312 14.02 -38.11 31.75
C ALA A 312 13.39 -37.28 32.87
N SER A 313 14.17 -36.34 33.42
CA SER A 313 13.69 -35.46 34.49
C SER A 313 14.28 -34.06 34.37
N GLY A 314 13.47 -33.05 34.63
CA GLY A 314 13.88 -31.63 34.56
C GLY A 314 12.72 -30.70 34.35
N THR A 315 13.03 -29.40 34.41
CA THR A 315 12.04 -28.33 34.20
C THR A 315 11.50 -28.35 32.77
N GLY A 316 10.19 -28.18 32.61
CA GLY A 316 9.53 -28.17 31.30
C GLY A 316 8.96 -29.51 30.84
N LEU A 317 9.36 -30.65 31.45
CA LEU A 317 8.76 -31.94 31.12
C LEU A 317 7.36 -32.15 31.72
N GLY A 318 7.04 -31.46 32.81
CA GLY A 318 5.79 -31.68 33.54
C GLY A 318 5.82 -32.92 34.44
N GLY A 319 7.02 -33.40 34.80
CA GLY A 319 7.27 -34.55 35.64
C GLY A 319 8.40 -35.45 35.11
N THR A 320 8.70 -36.48 35.84
CA THR A 320 9.65 -37.52 35.37
C THR A 320 8.96 -38.45 34.37
N ILE A 321 9.58 -38.62 33.20
CA ILE A 321 9.06 -39.47 32.12
C ILE A 321 9.97 -40.69 31.97
N THR A 322 9.37 -41.87 31.99
CA THR A 322 10.08 -43.14 31.80
C THR A 322 9.70 -43.78 30.48
N LYS A 323 10.71 -44.24 29.70
CA LYS A 323 10.51 -44.95 28.43
C LYS A 323 11.39 -46.20 28.39
N ASN A 324 10.92 -47.25 27.73
CA ASN A 324 11.72 -48.46 27.47
C ASN A 324 12.21 -48.45 26.01
N ALA A 325 13.42 -48.93 25.82
CA ALA A 325 14.00 -49.10 24.49
C ALA A 325 14.74 -50.46 24.40
N SER A 326 14.85 -50.97 23.18
CA SER A 326 15.69 -52.13 22.86
C SER A 326 16.95 -51.67 22.13
N LEU A 327 18.10 -52.11 22.57
CA LEU A 327 19.40 -51.79 21.97
C LEU A 327 19.85 -52.94 21.07
N PRO A 328 19.77 -52.82 19.75
CA PRO A 328 20.13 -53.88 18.80
C PRO A 328 21.63 -53.90 18.45
N GLY A 329 22.47 -53.08 19.08
CA GLY A 329 23.88 -52.90 18.74
C GLY A 329 24.12 -51.82 17.66
N THR A 330 23.11 -51.05 17.36
CA THR A 330 23.17 -49.86 16.49
C THR A 330 22.52 -48.65 17.20
N ASN A 331 22.71 -47.45 16.69
CA ASN A 331 22.09 -46.26 17.27
C ASN A 331 20.57 -46.40 17.39
N VAL A 332 20.02 -45.89 18.50
CA VAL A 332 18.59 -45.91 18.80
C VAL A 332 18.13 -44.51 19.20
N LYS A 333 17.03 -44.03 18.64
CA LYS A 333 16.43 -42.74 18.97
C LYS A 333 15.26 -42.93 19.94
N VAL A 334 15.24 -42.13 21.01
CA VAL A 334 14.16 -42.07 21.99
C VAL A 334 13.93 -40.61 22.35
N ASP A 335 12.81 -40.06 21.93
CA ASP A 335 12.44 -38.69 22.26
C ASP A 335 11.60 -38.61 23.52
N PHE A 336 11.63 -37.46 24.20
CA PHE A 336 10.82 -37.17 25.38
C PHE A 336 9.97 -35.91 25.10
N THR A 337 8.67 -36.10 24.98
CA THR A 337 7.74 -34.99 24.79
C THR A 337 7.19 -34.55 26.13
N SER A 338 7.20 -33.27 26.39
CA SER A 338 6.61 -32.65 27.59
C SER A 338 5.14 -33.06 27.78
N ALA A 339 4.79 -33.38 29.03
CA ALA A 339 3.41 -33.61 29.45
C ALA A 339 2.63 -32.29 29.72
N LEU A 340 3.34 -31.17 29.76
CA LEU A 340 2.71 -29.85 29.85
C LEU A 340 1.96 -29.55 28.54
N PRO A 341 0.90 -28.72 28.59
CA PRO A 341 0.15 -28.41 27.39
C PRO A 341 1.01 -27.65 26.37
N GLY A 342 0.77 -27.87 25.10
CA GLY A 342 1.32 -27.09 24.02
C GLY A 342 0.89 -25.62 24.13
N GLN A 343 1.53 -24.76 23.34
CA GLN A 343 1.23 -23.33 23.33
C GLN A 343 -0.18 -23.08 22.80
N VAL A 344 -0.91 -22.17 23.45
CA VAL A 344 -2.21 -21.68 22.97
C VAL A 344 -1.98 -20.75 21.78
N SER A 345 -2.85 -20.79 20.77
CA SER A 345 -2.86 -19.80 19.70
C SER A 345 -4.06 -18.85 19.86
N LEU A 346 -3.78 -17.56 19.91
CA LEU A 346 -4.81 -16.51 20.06
C LEU A 346 -5.53 -16.28 18.73
N ILE A 347 -6.85 -15.99 18.78
CA ILE A 347 -7.68 -15.73 17.60
C ILE A 347 -8.12 -14.27 17.58
N TYR A 348 -8.87 -13.84 18.61
CA TYR A 348 -9.49 -12.52 18.61
C TYR A 348 -9.56 -11.93 20.03
N PRO A 349 -9.24 -10.65 20.19
CA PRO A 349 -8.72 -9.71 19.19
C PRO A 349 -7.33 -10.12 18.67
N SER A 350 -7.05 -9.87 17.38
CA SER A 350 -5.73 -10.16 16.81
C SER A 350 -4.67 -9.16 17.29
N ASN A 351 -3.40 -9.51 17.15
CA ASN A 351 -2.33 -8.58 17.50
C ASN A 351 -2.40 -7.30 16.64
N GLU A 352 -2.23 -6.14 17.29
CA GLU A 352 -2.29 -4.80 16.68
C GLU A 352 -3.64 -4.43 16.07
N SER A 353 -4.72 -5.14 16.41
CA SER A 353 -6.06 -4.83 15.92
C SER A 353 -6.65 -3.56 16.56
N THR A 354 -7.58 -2.95 15.83
CA THR A 354 -8.39 -1.84 16.34
C THR A 354 -9.86 -2.25 16.39
N GLU A 355 -10.46 -2.14 17.56
CA GLU A 355 -11.83 -2.56 17.83
C GLU A 355 -12.74 -1.35 18.02
N ALA A 356 -13.88 -1.37 17.34
CA ALA A 356 -14.88 -0.30 17.41
C ALA A 356 -15.98 -0.57 18.46
N ILE A 357 -15.77 -1.54 19.35
CA ILE A 357 -16.71 -1.93 20.41
C ILE A 357 -15.97 -2.10 21.73
N LYS A 358 -16.68 -1.92 22.85
CA LYS A 358 -16.13 -2.08 24.22
C LYS A 358 -16.41 -3.46 24.83
N ASP A 359 -17.45 -4.12 24.39
CA ASP A 359 -17.82 -5.45 24.88
C ASP A 359 -17.25 -6.49 23.91
N ILE A 360 -16.17 -7.16 24.29
CA ILE A 360 -15.41 -8.06 23.44
C ILE A 360 -15.45 -9.47 24.00
N THR A 361 -15.66 -10.45 23.15
CA THR A 361 -15.44 -11.86 23.47
C THR A 361 -14.08 -12.28 22.94
N PHE A 362 -13.13 -12.49 23.83
CA PHE A 362 -11.80 -13.01 23.51
C PHE A 362 -11.89 -14.48 23.16
N THR A 363 -11.18 -14.91 22.13
CA THR A 363 -11.20 -16.31 21.68
C THR A 363 -9.80 -16.81 21.34
N TRP A 364 -9.59 -18.10 21.52
CA TRP A 364 -8.34 -18.79 21.17
C TRP A 364 -8.61 -20.22 20.75
N TYR A 365 -7.65 -20.84 20.07
CA TYR A 365 -7.74 -22.24 19.71
C TYR A 365 -7.57 -23.13 20.93
N LYS A 366 -8.22 -24.28 20.89
CA LYS A 366 -7.99 -25.32 21.91
C LYS A 366 -6.54 -25.77 21.85
N SER A 367 -5.83 -25.66 22.98
CA SER A 367 -4.47 -26.17 23.07
C SER A 367 -4.45 -27.70 22.89
N PRO A 368 -3.40 -28.23 22.24
CA PRO A 368 -3.22 -29.68 22.12
C PRO A 368 -3.17 -30.39 23.48
N GLY A 369 -3.61 -31.64 23.48
CA GLY A 369 -3.59 -32.51 24.68
C GLY A 369 -4.88 -32.41 25.51
N THR A 370 -4.88 -33.06 26.70
CA THR A 370 -6.02 -33.06 27.61
C THR A 370 -5.99 -31.85 28.53
N VAL A 371 -6.48 -30.72 27.98
CA VAL A 371 -6.55 -29.45 28.73
C VAL A 371 -7.73 -29.48 29.72
N SER A 372 -7.44 -29.10 30.97
CA SER A 372 -8.44 -29.00 32.05
C SER A 372 -8.99 -27.59 32.21
N MET A 373 -8.20 -26.56 31.94
CA MET A 373 -8.59 -25.15 32.03
C MET A 373 -7.59 -24.22 31.33
N TYR A 374 -7.98 -22.97 31.15
CA TYR A 374 -7.16 -21.89 30.67
C TYR A 374 -7.04 -20.78 31.70
N ASN A 375 -5.93 -20.06 31.71
CA ASN A 375 -5.76 -18.83 32.47
C ASN A 375 -5.69 -17.67 31.47
N PHE A 376 -6.72 -16.84 31.45
CA PHE A 376 -6.85 -15.64 30.64
C PHE A 376 -6.41 -14.43 31.43
N VAL A 377 -5.54 -13.60 30.88
CA VAL A 377 -5.05 -12.37 31.51
C VAL A 377 -5.21 -11.20 30.55
N LEU A 378 -5.79 -10.10 31.04
CA LEU A 378 -6.01 -8.86 30.31
C LEU A 378 -5.43 -7.68 31.10
N SER A 379 -4.68 -6.78 30.46
CA SER A 379 -4.01 -5.65 31.10
C SER A 379 -4.08 -4.38 30.25
N GLU A 380 -3.93 -3.20 30.87
CA GLU A 380 -3.65 -1.92 30.18
C GLU A 380 -2.13 -1.74 29.92
N THR A 381 -1.27 -2.61 30.44
CA THR A 381 0.18 -2.55 30.30
C THR A 381 0.75 -3.88 29.83
N GLU A 382 1.80 -3.82 29.02
CA GLU A 382 2.46 -5.01 28.43
C GLU A 382 3.11 -5.93 29.48
N ASP A 383 3.53 -5.36 30.61
CA ASP A 383 4.20 -6.09 31.70
C ASP A 383 3.25 -6.92 32.57
N PHE A 384 1.95 -6.69 32.46
CA PHE A 384 0.90 -7.36 33.25
C PHE A 384 1.09 -7.24 34.78
N THR A 385 1.74 -6.20 35.26
CA THR A 385 1.97 -6.00 36.71
C THR A 385 0.71 -5.76 37.49
N SER A 386 -0.31 -5.16 36.85
CA SER A 386 -1.63 -4.90 37.44
C SER A 386 -2.73 -5.24 36.43
N PRO A 387 -3.00 -6.51 36.18
CA PRO A 387 -3.96 -6.90 35.16
C PRO A 387 -5.39 -6.50 35.54
N LEU A 388 -6.19 -6.08 34.55
CA LEU A 388 -7.62 -5.81 34.69
C LEU A 388 -8.41 -7.09 35.00
N LEU A 389 -7.99 -8.19 34.36
CA LEU A 389 -8.53 -9.53 34.60
C LEU A 389 -7.40 -10.54 34.64
N ASN A 390 -7.52 -11.51 35.56
CA ASN A 390 -6.70 -12.69 35.63
C ASN A 390 -7.61 -13.82 36.12
N VAL A 391 -8.17 -14.59 35.19
CA VAL A 391 -9.23 -15.58 35.47
C VAL A 391 -8.90 -16.95 34.90
N GLU A 392 -9.32 -17.98 35.63
CA GLU A 392 -9.25 -19.36 35.20
C GLU A 392 -10.61 -19.80 34.66
N ILE A 393 -10.64 -20.36 33.45
CA ILE A 393 -11.85 -20.77 32.74
C ILE A 393 -11.64 -22.09 32.01
N THR A 394 -12.71 -22.80 31.72
CA THR A 394 -12.67 -24.09 31.02
C THR A 394 -12.89 -23.96 29.51
N ASP A 395 -13.50 -22.88 29.09
CA ASP A 395 -13.81 -22.61 27.68
C ASP A 395 -12.64 -21.96 26.92
N THR A 396 -12.69 -21.99 25.61
CA THR A 396 -11.74 -21.32 24.71
C THR A 396 -12.15 -19.90 24.37
N SER A 397 -12.99 -19.29 25.22
CA SER A 397 -13.42 -17.91 25.07
C SER A 397 -13.71 -17.27 26.42
N ASN A 398 -13.60 -15.93 26.47
CA ASN A 398 -13.98 -15.12 27.61
C ASN A 398 -14.64 -13.80 27.19
N ALA A 399 -15.88 -13.57 27.61
CA ALA A 399 -16.59 -12.33 27.31
C ALA A 399 -16.26 -11.26 28.35
N VAL A 400 -15.69 -10.15 27.92
CA VAL A 400 -15.38 -8.98 28.74
C VAL A 400 -16.36 -7.86 28.40
N LYS A 401 -17.15 -7.44 29.42
CA LYS A 401 -18.21 -6.42 29.28
C LYS A 401 -18.00 -5.29 30.26
N GLY A 402 -18.21 -4.06 29.82
CA GLY A 402 -18.21 -2.85 30.66
C GLY A 402 -16.85 -2.47 31.26
N LEU A 403 -15.77 -3.18 30.93
CA LEU A 403 -14.45 -2.98 31.51
C LEU A 403 -13.55 -2.13 30.59
N LEU A 404 -13.65 -2.34 29.27
CA LEU A 404 -12.82 -1.66 28.29
C LEU A 404 -13.30 -0.23 28.05
N LYS A 405 -12.34 0.69 27.89
CA LYS A 405 -12.57 2.12 27.67
C LYS A 405 -12.15 2.51 26.27
N ASN A 406 -12.82 3.52 25.70
CA ASN A 406 -12.42 4.09 24.43
C ASN A 406 -11.05 4.80 24.53
N ALA A 407 -10.36 4.93 23.42
CA ALA A 407 -9.03 5.57 23.29
C ALA A 407 -7.95 4.92 24.17
N LYS A 408 -8.05 3.61 24.40
CA LYS A 408 -7.12 2.84 25.20
C LYS A 408 -6.54 1.67 24.44
N ASP A 409 -5.33 1.30 24.83
CA ASP A 409 -4.63 0.10 24.36
C ASP A 409 -4.70 -0.96 25.47
N TYR A 410 -4.77 -2.21 25.05
CA TYR A 410 -4.89 -3.36 25.92
C TYR A 410 -3.99 -4.50 25.45
N PHE A 411 -3.53 -5.29 26.40
CA PHE A 411 -2.69 -6.48 26.18
C PHE A 411 -3.39 -7.69 26.77
N TRP A 412 -3.34 -8.82 26.08
CA TRP A 412 -3.91 -10.04 26.60
C TRP A 412 -3.10 -11.27 26.21
N LYS A 413 -3.14 -12.27 27.06
CA LYS A 413 -2.44 -13.54 26.88
C LYS A 413 -3.20 -14.68 27.56
N VAL A 414 -2.93 -15.89 27.10
CA VAL A 414 -3.56 -17.10 27.60
C VAL A 414 -2.53 -18.21 27.80
N ARG A 415 -2.73 -19.05 28.79
CA ARG A 415 -2.03 -20.35 28.92
C ARG A 415 -3.04 -21.44 29.27
N ALA A 416 -2.69 -22.68 28.93
CA ALA A 416 -3.49 -23.87 29.21
C ALA A 416 -2.93 -24.64 30.41
N LYS A 417 -3.76 -25.48 31.02
CA LYS A 417 -3.40 -26.42 32.12
C LYS A 417 -3.79 -27.84 31.78
N THR A 418 -2.89 -28.75 31.98
CA THR A 418 -3.13 -30.21 32.00
C THR A 418 -3.01 -30.76 33.41
N GLN A 419 -3.17 -32.06 33.60
CA GLN A 419 -2.88 -32.73 34.87
C GLN A 419 -1.43 -32.54 35.32
N ALA A 420 -0.49 -32.37 34.37
CA ALA A 420 0.92 -32.14 34.65
C ALA A 420 1.25 -30.72 35.12
N GLY A 421 0.33 -29.78 34.96
CA GLY A 421 0.49 -28.39 35.38
C GLY A 421 0.13 -27.34 34.31
N TRP A 422 0.50 -26.09 34.56
CA TRP A 422 0.37 -24.99 33.62
C TRP A 422 1.47 -25.01 32.57
N GLY A 423 1.07 -24.78 31.30
CA GLY A 423 1.99 -24.42 30.24
C GLY A 423 2.41 -22.95 30.32
N ASP A 424 3.22 -22.54 29.35
CA ASP A 424 3.66 -21.16 29.23
C ASP A 424 2.51 -20.28 28.70
N PHE A 425 2.56 -18.98 29.05
CA PHE A 425 1.70 -18.00 28.40
C PHE A 425 2.09 -17.85 26.93
N THR A 426 1.09 -17.50 26.11
CA THR A 426 1.35 -16.99 24.77
C THR A 426 2.17 -15.72 24.86
N SER A 427 2.79 -15.33 23.75
CA SER A 427 3.11 -13.91 23.54
C SER A 427 1.82 -13.11 23.71
N ALA A 428 1.93 -11.90 24.26
CA ALA A 428 0.78 -11.03 24.42
C ALA A 428 0.34 -10.47 23.05
N ASN A 429 -0.94 -10.50 22.78
CA ASN A 429 -1.52 -9.67 21.72
C ASN A 429 -1.85 -8.29 22.30
N MET A 430 -1.52 -7.24 21.54
CA MET A 430 -1.96 -5.87 21.79
C MET A 430 -3.15 -5.57 20.87
N PHE A 431 -4.15 -4.85 21.40
CA PHE A 431 -5.26 -4.32 20.63
C PHE A 431 -5.69 -2.95 21.16
N GLN A 432 -6.37 -2.20 20.33
CA GLN A 432 -6.80 -0.84 20.63
C GLN A 432 -8.32 -0.74 20.59
N ILE A 433 -8.90 0.00 21.53
CA ILE A 433 -10.31 0.42 21.44
C ILE A 433 -10.35 1.82 20.87
N ARG A 434 -10.92 1.97 19.68
CA ARG A 434 -11.06 3.25 18.97
C ARG A 434 -12.49 3.37 18.43
N ILE A 435 -13.38 3.95 19.24
CA ILE A 435 -14.75 4.23 18.86
C ILE A 435 -14.83 5.69 18.46
N TYR A 436 -14.85 5.91 17.17
CA TYR A 436 -14.97 7.24 16.58
C TYR A 436 -16.42 7.69 16.56
N PRO A 437 -16.72 8.99 16.58
CA PRO A 437 -18.06 9.48 16.24
C PRO A 437 -18.36 9.12 14.78
N LYS A 438 -19.65 9.13 14.40
CA LYS A 438 -20.06 8.85 13.04
C LYS A 438 -19.59 9.94 12.08
N ASP A 439 -19.38 9.58 10.82
CA ASP A 439 -19.00 10.50 9.76
C ASP A 439 -20.00 11.66 9.63
N VAL A 440 -19.49 12.83 9.43
CA VAL A 440 -20.28 14.03 9.14
C VAL A 440 -20.45 14.13 7.63
N LYS A 441 -21.67 14.45 7.19
CA LYS A 441 -21.94 14.70 5.76
C LYS A 441 -22.11 16.18 5.53
N ILE A 442 -21.40 16.71 4.56
CA ILE A 442 -21.59 18.04 4.03
C ILE A 442 -22.95 18.10 3.31
N ILE A 443 -23.72 19.17 3.53
CA ILE A 443 -24.98 19.44 2.88
C ILE A 443 -24.79 20.56 1.85
N SER A 444 -24.22 21.69 2.27
CA SER A 444 -23.96 22.84 1.40
C SER A 444 -22.95 23.82 2.03
N PRO A 445 -22.22 24.59 1.19
CA PRO A 445 -22.10 24.43 -0.24
C PRO A 445 -21.32 23.17 -0.59
N ASP A 446 -21.71 22.53 -1.68
CA ASP A 446 -21.09 21.31 -2.15
C ASP A 446 -21.17 21.31 -3.70
N SER A 447 -20.39 20.45 -4.35
CA SER A 447 -20.52 20.13 -5.78
C SER A 447 -20.47 21.33 -6.72
N ASN A 448 -19.53 22.24 -6.48
CA ASN A 448 -19.32 23.43 -7.30
C ASN A 448 -20.50 24.41 -7.29
N ALA A 449 -21.18 24.57 -6.16
CA ALA A 449 -22.23 25.55 -6.01
C ALA A 449 -21.66 26.99 -6.10
N PRO A 450 -22.23 27.87 -6.94
CA PRO A 450 -21.80 29.26 -7.00
C PRO A 450 -22.35 30.09 -5.84
N ILE A 451 -21.50 30.92 -5.26
CA ILE A 451 -21.84 31.84 -4.18
C ILE A 451 -21.70 33.28 -4.70
N LEU A 452 -22.78 34.05 -4.66
CA LEU A 452 -22.87 35.43 -5.17
C LEU A 452 -22.68 36.48 -4.07
N ARG A 453 -22.25 36.09 -2.89
CA ARG A 453 -22.15 36.95 -1.71
C ARG A 453 -20.76 36.88 -1.12
N ASP A 454 -20.40 37.89 -0.35
CA ASP A 454 -19.19 37.95 0.47
C ASP A 454 -19.25 37.08 1.74
N THR A 455 -20.37 36.42 1.97
CA THR A 455 -20.58 35.49 3.04
C THR A 455 -21.36 34.27 2.58
N THR A 456 -21.04 33.12 3.12
CA THR A 456 -21.81 31.88 2.94
C THR A 456 -22.01 31.16 4.26
N THR A 457 -22.87 30.15 4.24
CA THR A 457 -23.11 29.28 5.42
C THR A 457 -22.75 27.86 5.05
N LEU A 458 -21.72 27.33 5.72
CA LEU A 458 -21.39 25.92 5.66
C LEU A 458 -22.44 25.15 6.45
N VAL A 459 -22.99 24.09 5.87
CA VAL A 459 -24.08 23.29 6.45
C VAL A 459 -23.73 21.82 6.40
N TRP A 460 -23.96 21.13 7.50
CA TRP A 460 -23.66 19.70 7.61
C TRP A 460 -24.73 18.94 8.41
N THR A 461 -24.70 17.61 8.31
CA THR A 461 -25.61 16.76 9.09
C THR A 461 -25.06 16.53 10.51
N ARG A 462 -25.92 16.57 11.49
CA ARG A 462 -25.63 16.01 12.81
C ARG A 462 -25.98 14.52 12.80
N THR A 463 -25.01 13.66 12.48
CA THR A 463 -25.23 12.21 12.37
C THR A 463 -25.05 11.46 13.68
N ASP A 464 -24.40 12.08 14.67
CA ASP A 464 -24.08 11.46 15.93
C ASP A 464 -24.41 12.37 17.11
N THR A 465 -25.23 11.84 18.03
CA THR A 465 -25.58 12.56 19.28
C THR A 465 -24.46 12.55 20.31
N THR A 466 -23.44 11.71 20.12
CA THR A 466 -22.24 11.64 20.96
C THR A 466 -21.19 12.66 20.57
N ALA A 467 -21.32 13.29 19.42
CA ALA A 467 -20.43 14.37 18.99
C ALA A 467 -20.55 15.57 19.91
N ILE A 468 -19.42 15.97 20.52
CA ILE A 468 -19.34 17.12 21.44
C ILE A 468 -18.73 18.34 20.77
N LYS A 469 -17.96 18.15 19.70
CA LYS A 469 -17.34 19.21 18.92
C LYS A 469 -17.27 18.85 17.44
N TYR A 470 -17.15 19.90 16.62
CA TYR A 470 -16.76 19.79 15.22
C TYR A 470 -15.48 20.58 14.98
N TRP A 471 -14.73 20.13 13.98
CA TRP A 471 -13.57 20.82 13.42
C TRP A 471 -13.83 21.08 11.95
N VAL A 472 -13.91 22.36 11.57
CA VAL A 472 -14.10 22.80 10.19
C VAL A 472 -12.80 23.41 9.68
N GLN A 473 -12.39 22.97 8.52
CA GLN A 473 -11.30 23.59 7.76
C GLN A 473 -11.85 24.08 6.42
N MET A 474 -11.42 25.28 6.01
CA MET A 474 -11.72 25.84 4.68
C MET A 474 -10.45 26.45 4.11
N CYS A 475 -10.20 26.21 2.83
CA CYS A 475 -8.96 26.55 2.15
C CYS A 475 -9.23 26.93 0.70
N GLU A 476 -8.29 27.62 0.04
CA GLU A 476 -8.33 27.88 -1.41
C GLU A 476 -7.62 26.78 -2.23
N ASP A 477 -6.92 25.85 -1.58
CA ASP A 477 -6.24 24.71 -2.20
C ASP A 477 -6.85 23.36 -1.74
N GLU A 478 -6.83 22.37 -2.62
CA GLU A 478 -7.38 21.02 -2.32
C GLU A 478 -6.60 20.23 -1.28
N TRP A 479 -5.39 20.66 -0.95
CA TRP A 479 -4.50 19.97 -0.03
C TRP A 479 -4.62 20.45 1.41
N PHE A 480 -5.32 21.58 1.63
CA PHE A 480 -5.50 22.22 2.92
C PHE A 480 -4.17 22.64 3.60
N GLU A 481 -3.22 23.11 2.78
CA GLU A 481 -1.92 23.56 3.29
C GLU A 481 -2.01 24.95 3.95
N THR A 482 -2.90 25.81 3.44
CA THR A 482 -3.08 27.19 3.92
C THR A 482 -4.54 27.46 4.25
N ASN A 483 -4.98 27.14 5.45
CA ASN A 483 -6.37 27.28 5.84
C ASN A 483 -6.78 28.74 6.02
N VAL A 484 -7.87 29.14 5.36
CA VAL A 484 -8.60 30.40 5.60
C VAL A 484 -9.41 30.30 6.91
N ILE A 485 -9.92 29.08 7.19
CA ILE A 485 -10.60 28.74 8.45
C ILE A 485 -9.99 27.43 8.96
N ASP A 486 -9.69 27.41 10.25
CA ASP A 486 -9.24 26.22 10.98
C ASP A 486 -9.83 26.26 12.40
N ASP A 487 -11.10 25.90 12.53
CA ASP A 487 -11.85 25.99 13.79
C ASP A 487 -12.26 24.62 14.32
N SER A 488 -11.62 24.18 15.38
CA SER A 488 -11.91 22.94 16.11
C SER A 488 -12.76 23.15 17.37
N SER A 489 -13.29 24.35 17.56
CA SER A 489 -14.05 24.71 18.78
C SER A 489 -15.56 24.63 18.64
N ILE A 490 -16.08 24.35 17.44
CA ILE A 490 -17.50 24.37 17.13
C ILE A 490 -18.25 23.34 17.97
N VAL A 491 -19.31 23.78 18.64
CA VAL A 491 -20.09 22.92 19.54
C VAL A 491 -20.81 21.78 18.80
N GLY A 492 -20.87 20.59 19.41
CA GLY A 492 -21.44 19.39 18.77
C GLY A 492 -22.94 19.43 18.48
N SER A 493 -23.66 20.49 18.92
CA SER A 493 -25.04 20.74 18.54
C SER A 493 -25.18 21.59 17.26
N ALA A 494 -24.09 22.22 16.80
CA ALA A 494 -24.13 23.05 15.59
C ALA A 494 -24.29 22.18 14.33
N THR A 495 -25.00 22.74 13.35
CA THR A 495 -25.14 22.15 12.01
C THR A 495 -24.78 23.15 10.93
N THR A 496 -24.35 24.35 11.34
CA THR A 496 -24.02 25.45 10.43
C THR A 496 -22.88 26.28 10.99
N LEU A 497 -22.10 26.88 10.06
CA LEU A 497 -21.09 27.88 10.35
C LEU A 497 -21.16 28.97 9.26
N LYS A 498 -21.40 30.24 9.67
CA LYS A 498 -21.33 31.36 8.75
C LYS A 498 -19.88 31.78 8.56
N VAL A 499 -19.45 31.95 7.32
CA VAL A 499 -18.07 32.27 6.94
C VAL A 499 -18.05 33.45 5.95
N ASN A 500 -17.01 34.28 6.02
CA ASN A 500 -16.73 35.31 5.02
C ASN A 500 -15.91 34.70 3.88
N VAL A 501 -16.13 35.13 2.68
CA VAL A 501 -15.46 34.67 1.46
C VAL A 501 -15.12 35.87 0.56
N GLU A 502 -14.03 35.75 -0.19
CA GLU A 502 -13.67 36.70 -1.24
C GLU A 502 -14.27 36.26 -2.57
N TYR A 503 -14.53 37.19 -3.46
CA TYR A 503 -14.99 36.89 -4.81
C TYR A 503 -13.89 36.30 -5.70
N ASP A 504 -14.28 35.58 -6.73
CA ASP A 504 -13.41 34.95 -7.74
C ASP A 504 -12.44 33.95 -7.14
N ARG A 505 -12.87 33.22 -6.09
CA ARG A 505 -12.13 32.18 -5.40
C ARG A 505 -12.87 30.87 -5.49
N THR A 506 -12.07 29.79 -5.51
CA THR A 506 -12.54 28.42 -5.24
C THR A 506 -12.19 28.08 -3.80
N TYR A 507 -13.15 27.57 -3.05
CA TYR A 507 -12.94 27.14 -1.70
C TYR A 507 -13.24 25.66 -1.58
N PHE A 508 -12.34 24.97 -0.87
CA PHE A 508 -12.49 23.60 -0.41
C PHE A 508 -12.76 23.65 1.09
N TRP A 509 -13.70 22.87 1.55
CA TRP A 509 -13.94 22.78 2.97
C TRP A 509 -14.25 21.37 3.40
N ARG A 510 -13.84 21.02 4.60
CA ARG A 510 -14.04 19.71 5.19
C ARG A 510 -14.37 19.84 6.66
N ILE A 511 -14.99 18.80 7.20
CA ILE A 511 -15.43 18.78 8.58
C ILE A 511 -15.23 17.40 9.17
N CYS A 512 -14.83 17.34 10.43
CA CYS A 512 -14.90 16.13 11.22
C CYS A 512 -15.56 16.39 12.57
N SER A 513 -15.98 15.32 13.22
CA SER A 513 -16.60 15.37 14.54
C SER A 513 -15.70 14.76 15.59
N ARG A 514 -15.91 15.17 16.87
CA ARG A 514 -15.23 14.63 18.04
C ARG A 514 -16.24 14.16 19.07
N ASN A 515 -16.03 12.94 19.58
CA ASN A 515 -16.69 12.52 20.84
C ASN A 515 -15.82 12.93 22.05
N ALA A 516 -16.07 12.36 23.24
CA ALA A 516 -15.32 12.71 24.46
C ALA A 516 -13.81 12.46 24.32
N GLU A 517 -13.41 11.44 23.55
CA GLU A 517 -12.04 10.94 23.49
C GLU A 517 -11.35 11.21 22.15
N LEU A 518 -12.03 10.98 21.02
CA LEU A 518 -11.40 10.90 19.70
C LEU A 518 -12.05 11.84 18.68
N TRP A 519 -11.22 12.40 17.79
CA TRP A 519 -11.65 13.00 16.53
C TRP A 519 -11.83 11.89 15.47
N ASN A 520 -12.87 12.03 14.64
CA ASN A 520 -13.03 11.21 13.45
C ASN A 520 -12.15 11.73 12.30
N GLU A 521 -12.12 11.03 11.20
CA GLU A 521 -11.53 11.52 9.97
C GLU A 521 -12.37 12.67 9.37
N PHE A 522 -11.71 13.53 8.60
CA PHE A 522 -12.41 14.57 7.87
C PHE A 522 -13.30 13.97 6.79
N SER A 523 -14.43 14.64 6.56
CA SER A 523 -15.31 14.34 5.42
C SER A 523 -14.58 14.49 4.09
N THR A 524 -15.13 13.89 3.05
CA THR A 524 -14.81 14.31 1.66
C THR A 524 -15.02 15.82 1.55
N PRO A 525 -14.09 16.57 0.97
CA PRO A 525 -14.23 18.02 0.83
C PRO A 525 -15.46 18.42 0.00
N GLY A 526 -16.23 19.38 0.49
CA GLY A 526 -17.15 20.16 -0.31
C GLY A 526 -16.38 21.23 -1.07
N VAL A 527 -16.81 21.52 -2.26
CA VAL A 527 -16.20 22.54 -3.14
C VAL A 527 -17.24 23.53 -3.56
N PHE A 528 -16.92 24.80 -3.44
CA PHE A 528 -17.74 25.87 -3.97
C PHE A 528 -16.85 26.99 -4.53
N TYR A 529 -17.43 27.80 -5.35
CA TYR A 529 -16.74 28.96 -5.91
C TYR A 529 -17.57 30.22 -5.74
N THR A 530 -16.88 31.33 -5.58
CA THR A 530 -17.50 32.65 -5.44
C THR A 530 -17.40 33.38 -6.77
N VAL A 531 -18.49 33.98 -7.15
CA VAL A 531 -18.58 34.67 -8.43
C VAL A 531 -19.10 36.10 -8.21
N GLN A 532 -18.58 37.02 -9.01
CA GLN A 532 -19.10 38.38 -9.08
C GLN A 532 -20.27 38.42 -10.06
N VAL A 533 -21.20 39.34 -9.83
CA VAL A 533 -22.16 39.71 -10.84
C VAL A 533 -21.55 40.79 -11.78
N PRO A 534 -21.99 40.87 -13.04
CA PRO A 534 -21.54 41.89 -13.93
C PRO A 534 -21.71 43.29 -13.33
N GLN A 535 -20.80 44.19 -13.65
CA GLN A 535 -20.85 45.58 -13.21
C GLN A 535 -21.64 46.44 -14.22
N GLY A 536 -21.71 47.73 -14.01
CA GLY A 536 -22.39 48.61 -14.94
C GLY A 536 -21.72 48.69 -16.32
N ILE A 537 -22.50 48.57 -17.36
CA ILE A 537 -22.01 48.59 -18.75
C ILE A 537 -21.81 50.04 -19.25
N GLN A 538 -20.67 50.26 -19.89
CA GLN A 538 -20.38 51.53 -20.55
C GLN A 538 -20.97 51.54 -21.94
N LEU A 539 -21.94 52.46 -22.16
CA LEU A 539 -22.56 52.68 -23.46
C LEU A 539 -21.60 53.45 -24.39
N VAL A 540 -21.51 53.02 -25.64
CA VAL A 540 -20.64 53.68 -26.66
C VAL A 540 -21.42 54.54 -27.58
N ALA A 541 -22.40 53.98 -28.30
CA ALA A 541 -23.21 54.76 -29.24
C ALA A 541 -24.65 54.21 -29.29
N PRO A 542 -25.62 55.05 -29.57
CA PRO A 542 -25.52 56.49 -29.78
C PRO A 542 -25.16 57.29 -28.51
N ALA A 543 -24.56 58.48 -28.68
CA ALA A 543 -24.36 59.41 -27.57
C ALA A 543 -25.69 59.81 -26.95
N ASN A 544 -25.70 60.23 -25.69
CA ASN A 544 -26.92 60.70 -25.06
C ASN A 544 -27.45 61.99 -25.78
N GLY A 545 -28.74 62.02 -26.07
CA GLY A 545 -29.36 63.10 -26.79
C GLY A 545 -29.15 63.08 -28.32
N PHE A 546 -28.64 61.97 -28.87
CA PHE A 546 -28.42 61.79 -30.28
C PHE A 546 -29.73 62.00 -31.06
N THR A 547 -29.65 62.82 -32.13
CA THR A 547 -30.81 63.16 -32.95
C THR A 547 -30.53 62.82 -34.41
N THR A 548 -31.48 62.16 -35.08
CA THR A 548 -31.34 61.78 -36.49
C THR A 548 -32.72 61.60 -37.16
N SER A 549 -32.79 61.74 -38.46
CA SER A 549 -33.96 61.36 -39.26
C SER A 549 -33.93 59.85 -39.65
N ASN A 550 -32.80 59.16 -39.41
CA ASN A 550 -32.68 57.75 -39.72
C ASN A 550 -33.51 56.95 -38.73
N LYS A 551 -34.45 56.14 -39.24
CA LYS A 551 -35.29 55.22 -38.43
C LYS A 551 -34.62 53.97 -38.03
N ASN A 552 -33.37 53.74 -38.44
CA ASN A 552 -32.60 52.54 -38.20
C ASN A 552 -31.33 52.93 -37.47
N ILE A 553 -31.19 52.48 -36.20
CA ILE A 553 -30.11 52.87 -35.31
C ILE A 553 -29.35 51.62 -34.86
N ARG A 554 -28.06 51.76 -34.83
CA ARG A 554 -27.17 50.79 -34.18
C ARG A 554 -26.79 51.27 -32.80
N PHE A 555 -27.09 50.50 -31.81
CA PHE A 555 -26.69 50.67 -30.42
C PHE A 555 -25.44 49.88 -30.17
N THR A 556 -24.45 50.43 -29.47
CA THR A 556 -23.18 49.79 -29.18
C THR A 556 -22.74 50.08 -27.76
N TRP A 557 -22.07 49.15 -27.17
CA TRP A 557 -21.55 49.25 -25.82
C TRP A 557 -20.22 48.47 -25.68
N ASN A 558 -19.48 48.71 -24.60
CA ASN A 558 -18.29 47.94 -24.32
C ASN A 558 -18.70 46.58 -23.77
N LYS A 559 -17.93 45.57 -24.12
CA LYS A 559 -18.07 44.26 -23.52
C LYS A 559 -17.78 44.34 -22.05
N ASP A 560 -18.50 43.57 -21.22
CA ASP A 560 -18.24 43.50 -19.80
C ASP A 560 -16.84 42.89 -19.57
N PRO A 561 -16.00 43.47 -18.68
CA PRO A 561 -14.67 42.92 -18.36
C PRO A 561 -14.70 41.47 -17.89
N MET A 562 -15.82 41.02 -17.31
CA MET A 562 -16.01 39.66 -16.90
C MET A 562 -16.00 38.64 -18.05
N GLU A 563 -16.25 39.07 -19.31
CA GLU A 563 -16.12 38.13 -20.44
C GLU A 563 -14.76 37.45 -20.50
N LYS A 564 -13.67 38.12 -20.08
CA LYS A 564 -12.32 37.53 -19.99
C LYS A 564 -12.20 36.57 -18.83
N ILE A 565 -12.77 36.92 -17.68
CA ILE A 565 -12.73 36.10 -16.48
C ILE A 565 -13.47 34.78 -16.70
N ILE A 566 -14.61 34.83 -17.39
CA ILE A 566 -15.46 33.66 -17.67
C ILE A 566 -14.78 32.68 -18.62
N VAL A 567 -13.99 33.16 -19.58
CA VAL A 567 -13.29 32.30 -20.55
C VAL A 567 -12.22 31.44 -19.86
N ASP A 568 -11.54 32.00 -18.87
CA ASP A 568 -10.42 31.35 -18.20
C ASP A 568 -10.83 30.58 -16.93
N ASN A 569 -12.05 30.75 -16.45
CA ASN A 569 -12.55 30.13 -15.24
C ASN A 569 -13.67 29.12 -15.52
N PRO A 570 -13.45 27.81 -15.38
CA PRO A 570 -14.44 26.79 -15.74
C PRO A 570 -15.69 26.78 -14.84
N PHE A 571 -15.68 27.50 -13.73
CA PHE A 571 -16.79 27.55 -12.76
C PHE A 571 -17.81 28.66 -13.07
N TYR A 572 -17.50 29.55 -13.99
CA TYR A 572 -18.49 30.55 -14.46
C TYR A 572 -19.39 29.94 -15.53
N PRO A 573 -20.69 30.36 -15.57
CA PRO A 573 -21.57 29.95 -16.65
C PRO A 573 -21.07 30.46 -17.98
N LYS A 574 -21.30 29.71 -19.03
CA LYS A 574 -20.79 30.00 -20.36
C LYS A 574 -21.46 31.26 -20.94
N GLY A 575 -20.79 32.38 -20.81
CA GLY A 575 -21.10 33.63 -21.52
C GLY A 575 -21.83 34.67 -20.69
N ILE A 576 -21.58 35.94 -21.06
CA ILE A 576 -22.32 37.10 -20.62
C ILE A 576 -23.40 37.36 -21.64
N PHE A 577 -24.58 37.70 -21.17
CA PHE A 577 -25.70 38.16 -21.94
C PHE A 577 -25.98 39.60 -21.57
N TYR A 578 -26.49 40.38 -22.55
CA TYR A 578 -26.87 41.73 -22.31
C TYR A 578 -28.38 41.83 -22.40
N TRP A 579 -28.99 42.41 -21.38
CA TRP A 579 -30.41 42.77 -21.35
C TRP A 579 -30.56 44.20 -21.81
N PHE A 580 -30.96 44.39 -23.09
CA PHE A 580 -31.15 45.64 -23.76
C PHE A 580 -32.61 46.07 -23.70
N GLU A 581 -32.88 47.31 -23.29
CA GLU A 581 -34.21 47.92 -23.31
C GLU A 581 -34.18 49.21 -24.04
N LEU A 582 -35.22 49.44 -24.86
CA LEU A 582 -35.52 50.68 -25.60
C LEU A 582 -36.99 50.97 -25.43
N ALA A 583 -37.33 52.15 -24.90
CA ALA A 583 -38.69 52.56 -24.62
C ALA A 583 -39.00 53.98 -25.19
N GLU A 584 -40.27 54.26 -25.33
CA GLU A 584 -40.76 55.59 -25.76
C GLU A 584 -40.95 56.59 -24.60
N ASP A 585 -40.67 56.14 -23.35
CA ASP A 585 -40.73 56.99 -22.15
C ASP A 585 -39.56 56.66 -21.21
N SER A 586 -39.25 57.60 -20.31
CA SER A 586 -38.13 57.49 -19.35
C SER A 586 -38.32 56.44 -18.29
N GLU A 587 -39.55 56.02 -18.04
CA GLU A 587 -39.89 55.01 -17.02
C GLU A 587 -39.92 53.60 -17.59
N PHE A 588 -39.60 53.48 -18.89
CA PHE A 588 -39.59 52.17 -19.59
C PHE A 588 -40.94 51.42 -19.50
N SER A 589 -42.03 52.20 -19.37
CA SER A 589 -43.39 51.66 -19.35
C SER A 589 -43.94 51.41 -20.75
N LYS A 590 -43.50 52.16 -21.74
CA LYS A 590 -43.84 52.00 -23.16
C LYS A 590 -42.68 51.36 -23.91
N MET A 591 -42.49 50.09 -23.67
CA MET A 591 -41.39 49.35 -24.25
C MET A 591 -41.51 49.25 -25.76
N PHE A 592 -40.45 49.62 -26.47
CA PHE A 592 -40.35 49.51 -27.94
C PHE A 592 -39.59 48.19 -28.26
N VAL A 593 -38.48 47.92 -27.57
CA VAL A 593 -37.70 46.66 -27.67
C VAL A 593 -37.22 46.29 -26.31
N ARG A 594 -37.41 45.04 -25.97
CA ARG A 594 -36.76 44.35 -24.84
C ARG A 594 -36.09 43.07 -25.35
N ASP A 595 -34.79 42.98 -25.23
CA ASP A 595 -34.01 41.79 -25.56
C ASP A 595 -33.14 41.42 -24.37
N THR A 596 -33.39 40.26 -23.79
CA THR A 596 -32.74 39.83 -22.58
C THR A 596 -31.59 38.83 -22.84
N ALA A 597 -31.28 38.53 -24.12
CA ALA A 597 -30.37 37.44 -24.48
C ALA A 597 -29.34 37.84 -25.57
N THR A 598 -29.10 39.12 -25.77
CA THR A 598 -28.09 39.62 -26.72
C THR A 598 -26.69 39.17 -26.23
N LYS A 599 -25.90 38.54 -27.10
CA LYS A 599 -24.52 38.15 -26.83
C LYS A 599 -23.47 39.09 -27.38
N ASP A 600 -23.86 39.83 -28.40
CA ASP A 600 -22.98 40.82 -29.06
C ASP A 600 -22.96 42.13 -28.29
N SER A 601 -21.91 42.92 -28.46
CA SER A 601 -21.81 44.30 -27.93
C SER A 601 -22.51 45.32 -28.81
N THR A 602 -23.42 44.86 -29.62
CA THR A 602 -24.16 45.72 -30.55
C THR A 602 -25.58 45.23 -30.77
N LYS A 603 -26.52 46.18 -30.97
CA LYS A 603 -27.90 45.88 -31.31
C LYS A 603 -28.35 46.82 -32.42
N PHE A 604 -28.90 46.28 -33.48
CA PHE A 604 -29.49 47.06 -34.57
C PHE A 604 -31.01 47.10 -34.39
N ILE A 605 -31.57 48.28 -34.34
CA ILE A 605 -33.02 48.53 -34.23
C ILE A 605 -33.50 49.32 -35.44
N GLY A 606 -34.48 48.76 -36.15
CA GLY A 606 -35.10 49.35 -37.30
C GLY A 606 -36.51 49.88 -37.04
N ASN A 607 -37.03 50.62 -38.00
CA ASN A 607 -38.41 51.09 -38.01
C ASN A 607 -38.81 51.93 -36.80
N MET A 608 -37.88 52.70 -36.22
CA MET A 608 -38.18 53.65 -35.16
C MET A 608 -39.09 54.78 -35.69
N LYS A 609 -40.04 55.27 -34.86
CA LYS A 609 -41.06 56.18 -35.24
C LYS A 609 -40.50 57.62 -35.35
N PRO A 610 -40.69 58.29 -36.45
CA PRO A 610 -40.38 59.75 -36.57
C PRO A 610 -41.10 60.58 -35.51
N GLY A 611 -40.51 61.69 -35.10
CA GLY A 611 -41.02 62.54 -34.06
C GLY A 611 -40.88 62.03 -32.63
N THR A 612 -40.34 60.83 -32.43
CA THR A 612 -40.32 60.18 -31.16
C THR A 612 -38.93 60.26 -30.52
N THR A 613 -38.89 60.50 -29.23
CA THR A 613 -37.67 60.30 -28.38
C THR A 613 -37.74 58.97 -27.71
N TYR A 614 -36.70 58.21 -27.89
CA TYR A 614 -36.50 56.87 -27.24
C TYR A 614 -35.48 56.96 -26.12
N TYR A 615 -35.73 56.17 -25.09
CA TYR A 615 -34.85 55.98 -23.94
C TYR A 615 -34.30 54.56 -23.97
N TRP A 616 -33.01 54.41 -23.76
CA TRP A 616 -32.40 53.11 -23.79
C TRP A 616 -31.35 52.96 -22.71
N HIS A 617 -31.29 51.78 -22.19
CA HIS A 617 -30.27 51.32 -21.26
C HIS A 617 -30.05 49.83 -21.44
N LEU A 618 -29.03 49.33 -20.79
CA LEU A 618 -28.81 47.89 -20.71
C LEU A 618 -28.06 47.50 -19.43
N LYS A 619 -28.18 46.24 -19.07
CA LYS A 619 -27.39 45.60 -18.05
C LYS A 619 -26.77 44.31 -18.61
N ALA A 620 -25.65 43.88 -18.04
CA ALA A 620 -25.10 42.56 -18.30
C ALA A 620 -25.62 41.57 -17.25
N HIS A 621 -25.79 40.35 -17.67
CA HIS A 621 -26.12 39.25 -16.75
C HIS A 621 -25.53 37.95 -17.22
N HIS A 622 -25.35 37.03 -16.30
CA HIS A 622 -25.09 35.62 -16.54
C HIS A 622 -26.13 34.76 -15.79
N GLU A 623 -26.10 33.45 -15.98
CA GLU A 623 -27.12 32.54 -15.40
C GLU A 623 -27.25 32.64 -13.87
N MET A 624 -26.23 33.15 -13.20
CA MET A 624 -26.18 33.19 -11.73
C MET A 624 -26.55 34.57 -11.17
N GLY A 625 -26.56 35.62 -11.95
CA GLY A 625 -26.89 36.96 -11.44
C GLY A 625 -26.82 38.04 -12.48
N GLU A 626 -27.37 39.22 -12.12
CA GLU A 626 -27.53 40.39 -12.97
C GLU A 626 -26.75 41.56 -12.38
N GLY A 627 -26.09 42.29 -13.27
CA GLY A 627 -25.54 43.60 -12.96
C GLY A 627 -26.61 44.67 -12.91
N PRO A 628 -26.27 45.90 -12.46
CA PRO A 628 -27.17 47.06 -12.54
C PRO A 628 -27.35 47.49 -13.98
N PHE A 629 -28.51 48.11 -14.27
CA PHE A 629 -28.67 48.87 -15.51
C PHE A 629 -27.63 50.01 -15.54
N GLY A 630 -27.05 50.20 -16.72
CA GLY A 630 -26.16 51.31 -16.99
C GLY A 630 -26.95 52.66 -17.06
N GLU A 631 -26.25 53.72 -17.45
CA GLU A 631 -26.90 55.03 -17.68
C GLU A 631 -28.02 54.90 -18.70
N THR A 632 -29.07 55.66 -18.51
CA THR A 632 -30.12 55.79 -19.51
C THR A 632 -29.75 56.90 -20.51
N ARG A 633 -29.75 56.59 -21.81
CA ARG A 633 -29.49 57.52 -22.89
C ARG A 633 -30.72 57.73 -23.73
N THR A 634 -30.79 58.87 -24.43
CA THR A 634 -31.91 59.26 -25.33
C THR A 634 -31.45 59.27 -26.76
N VAL A 635 -32.37 58.89 -27.65
CA VAL A 635 -32.25 59.03 -29.12
C VAL A 635 -33.51 59.57 -29.63
N LYS A 636 -33.44 60.69 -30.37
CA LYS A 636 -34.58 61.32 -30.97
C LYS A 636 -34.63 61.10 -32.49
N ILE A 637 -35.70 60.50 -32.95
CA ILE A 637 -35.94 60.36 -34.41
C ILE A 637 -36.74 61.59 -34.87
N THR A 638 -36.14 62.34 -35.72
CA THR A 638 -36.85 63.52 -36.34
C THR A 638 -37.70 63.08 -37.53
N ASP A 639 -38.66 63.92 -37.93
CA ASP A 639 -39.39 63.67 -39.16
C ASP A 639 -38.39 63.59 -40.33
N PRO A 640 -38.55 62.74 -41.30
CA PRO A 640 -37.57 62.55 -42.35
C PRO A 640 -37.58 63.73 -43.29
N SER A 641 -36.50 64.50 -43.37
CA SER A 641 -35.98 64.87 -44.67
C SER A 641 -35.47 63.56 -45.30
N SER A 642 -35.65 63.39 -46.61
CA SER A 642 -35.21 62.13 -47.22
C SER A 642 -33.68 61.93 -46.90
N VAL A 643 -33.24 60.69 -46.56
CA VAL A 643 -31.80 60.43 -46.38
C VAL A 643 -30.98 60.86 -47.58
N GLU A 644 -31.62 60.88 -48.72
CA GLU A 644 -31.08 61.36 -49.99
C GLU A 644 -30.88 62.90 -50.00
N ASP A 645 -31.80 63.64 -49.43
CA ASP A 645 -31.67 65.08 -49.28
C ASP A 645 -30.64 65.48 -48.22
N ASP A 646 -30.55 64.71 -47.17
CA ASP A 646 -29.55 64.90 -46.13
C ASP A 646 -28.11 64.59 -46.60
N LEU A 647 -27.92 63.56 -47.40
CA LEU A 647 -26.62 63.24 -48.01
C LEU A 647 -26.20 64.36 -49.02
N LYS A 648 -27.14 64.81 -49.86
CA LYS A 648 -26.90 65.92 -50.76
C LYS A 648 -26.55 67.20 -50.02
N SER A 649 -27.25 67.48 -48.93
CA SER A 649 -27.01 68.67 -48.10
C SER A 649 -25.63 68.61 -47.42
N ALA A 650 -25.13 67.43 -47.14
CA ALA A 650 -23.78 67.17 -46.63
C ALA A 650 -22.72 67.23 -47.75
N GLY A 651 -23.15 67.43 -49.03
CA GLY A 651 -22.26 67.44 -50.19
C GLY A 651 -21.75 66.01 -50.59
N ILE A 652 -22.37 64.95 -50.09
CA ILE A 652 -22.04 63.60 -50.49
C ILE A 652 -22.87 63.21 -51.70
N ILE A 653 -22.20 62.90 -52.81
CA ILE A 653 -22.83 62.39 -54.03
C ILE A 653 -22.83 60.85 -53.93
N TYR A 654 -23.98 60.26 -54.17
CA TYR A 654 -24.13 58.84 -54.27
C TYR A 654 -24.76 58.42 -55.59
N GLN A 655 -24.36 57.27 -56.10
CA GLN A 655 -24.91 56.71 -57.34
C GLN A 655 -24.99 55.17 -57.18
N TYR A 656 -26.17 54.63 -57.44
CA TYR A 656 -26.33 53.18 -57.57
C TYR A 656 -25.62 52.71 -58.83
N THR A 657 -24.84 51.67 -58.71
CA THR A 657 -24.14 50.99 -59.80
C THR A 657 -24.78 49.62 -60.04
N GLN A 658 -24.42 48.98 -61.13
CA GLN A 658 -24.98 47.67 -61.49
C GLN A 658 -24.78 46.60 -60.38
N ASN A 659 -23.72 46.69 -59.56
CA ASN A 659 -23.37 45.72 -58.56
C ASN A 659 -23.17 46.28 -57.13
N GLY A 660 -23.67 47.54 -56.87
CA GLY A 660 -23.45 48.19 -55.61
C GLY A 660 -23.79 49.65 -55.55
N ILE A 661 -23.16 50.47 -54.76
CA ILE A 661 -23.28 51.91 -54.63
C ILE A 661 -21.91 52.57 -54.62
N SER A 662 -21.81 53.69 -55.39
CA SER A 662 -20.65 54.56 -55.34
C SER A 662 -20.96 55.79 -54.50
N LEU A 663 -20.07 56.11 -53.57
CA LEU A 663 -20.13 57.26 -52.69
C LEU A 663 -18.95 58.18 -52.98
N ILE A 664 -19.22 59.48 -53.13
CA ILE A 664 -18.21 60.51 -53.36
C ILE A 664 -18.36 61.57 -52.28
N ALA A 665 -17.36 61.77 -51.49
CA ALA A 665 -17.33 62.82 -50.46
C ALA A 665 -16.91 64.13 -51.05
N PRO A 666 -17.37 65.26 -50.50
CA PRO A 666 -16.92 66.62 -50.91
C PRO A 666 -15.41 66.70 -50.63
N SER A 667 -14.70 67.49 -51.41
CA SER A 667 -13.28 67.75 -51.30
C SER A 667 -12.95 68.53 -50.02
N SER A 668 -12.99 67.84 -48.88
CA SER A 668 -12.69 68.40 -47.57
C SER A 668 -11.71 67.46 -46.79
N SER A 669 -11.10 68.00 -45.75
CA SER A 669 -10.16 67.26 -44.90
C SER A 669 -10.80 66.20 -43.98
N LYS A 670 -12.12 66.00 -44.08
CA LYS A 670 -12.84 64.99 -43.25
C LYS A 670 -12.88 63.65 -43.96
N ALA A 671 -12.57 62.63 -43.29
CA ALA A 671 -12.67 61.28 -43.83
C ALA A 671 -14.13 60.81 -43.88
N LEU A 672 -14.50 60.17 -44.99
CA LEU A 672 -15.74 59.43 -45.13
C LEU A 672 -15.50 58.01 -44.63
N LYS A 673 -16.17 57.68 -43.53
CA LYS A 673 -16.10 56.28 -42.99
C LYS A 673 -17.39 55.58 -43.43
N VAL A 674 -17.22 54.42 -44.02
CA VAL A 674 -18.33 53.62 -44.51
C VAL A 674 -18.18 52.17 -43.99
N SER A 675 -19.27 51.68 -43.44
CA SER A 675 -19.36 50.31 -42.99
C SER A 675 -20.62 49.68 -43.59
N ALA A 676 -20.53 48.43 -44.00
CA ALA A 676 -21.69 47.68 -44.48
C ALA A 676 -21.98 46.49 -43.55
N TYR A 677 -23.27 46.25 -43.34
CA TYR A 677 -23.77 45.24 -42.45
C TYR A 677 -24.84 44.41 -43.15
N SER A 678 -24.88 43.12 -42.86
CA SER A 678 -25.97 42.24 -43.23
C SER A 678 -27.22 42.49 -42.39
N ILE A 679 -28.36 41.95 -42.81
CA ILE A 679 -29.66 42.15 -42.14
C ILE A 679 -29.67 41.66 -40.70
N ASP A 680 -28.85 40.67 -40.38
CA ASP A 680 -28.61 40.10 -39.04
C ASP A 680 -27.55 40.88 -38.22
N GLY A 681 -27.07 42.01 -38.75
CA GLY A 681 -26.18 42.95 -38.05
C GLY A 681 -24.67 42.60 -38.14
N LYS A 682 -24.29 41.57 -38.87
CA LYS A 682 -22.89 41.22 -39.07
C LYS A 682 -22.16 42.25 -39.94
N THR A 683 -21.01 42.74 -39.52
CA THR A 683 -20.18 43.63 -40.30
C THR A 683 -19.62 42.90 -41.53
N LEU A 684 -19.95 43.34 -42.70
CA LEU A 684 -19.47 42.80 -43.95
C LEU A 684 -18.15 43.45 -44.36
N PHE A 685 -18.05 44.74 -44.17
CA PHE A 685 -16.80 45.51 -44.26
C PHE A 685 -16.88 46.82 -43.50
N SER A 686 -15.75 47.44 -43.19
CA SER A 686 -15.66 48.83 -42.69
C SER A 686 -14.34 49.40 -43.17
N ASN A 687 -14.42 50.62 -43.74
CA ASN A 687 -13.26 51.30 -44.29
C ASN A 687 -13.42 52.86 -44.22
N ASN A 688 -12.29 53.56 -44.19
CA ASN A 688 -12.22 55.04 -44.20
C ASN A 688 -11.58 55.48 -45.49
N HIS A 689 -12.28 56.42 -46.23
CA HIS A 689 -11.82 57.04 -47.47
C HIS A 689 -11.88 58.51 -47.37
N THR A 690 -11.04 59.21 -48.15
CA THR A 690 -10.99 60.67 -48.16
C THR A 690 -11.74 61.32 -49.35
N GLN A 691 -12.04 60.59 -50.43
CA GLN A 691 -12.62 61.09 -51.59
C GLN A 691 -13.78 60.28 -52.19
N SER A 692 -13.64 59.05 -52.50
CA SER A 692 -14.70 58.22 -53.07
C SER A 692 -14.57 56.75 -52.68
N MET A 693 -15.68 56.03 -52.64
CA MET A 693 -15.70 54.59 -52.36
C MET A 693 -16.80 53.91 -53.18
N ASN A 694 -16.47 52.77 -53.76
CA ASN A 694 -17.44 51.83 -54.33
C ASN A 694 -17.66 50.68 -53.38
N ILE A 695 -18.91 50.36 -53.08
CA ILE A 695 -19.33 49.28 -52.24
C ILE A 695 -20.05 48.29 -53.13
N GLU A 696 -19.43 47.09 -53.25
CA GLU A 696 -20.01 46.00 -54.01
C GLU A 696 -20.86 45.12 -53.14
N CYS A 697 -21.92 44.55 -53.67
CA CYS A 697 -22.75 43.56 -52.99
C CYS A 697 -22.01 42.27 -52.74
N PRO A 698 -21.92 41.78 -51.51
CA PRO A 698 -21.38 40.47 -51.23
C PRO A 698 -22.25 39.38 -51.86
N ASN A 699 -21.61 38.32 -52.33
CA ASN A 699 -22.19 37.22 -53.10
C ASN A 699 -23.36 36.44 -52.43
N ASN A 700 -23.76 36.73 -51.19
CA ASN A 700 -24.81 36.01 -50.48
C ASN A 700 -25.79 36.90 -49.67
N SER A 701 -25.94 38.17 -49.97
CA SER A 701 -26.82 39.07 -49.18
C SER A 701 -27.96 39.63 -50.04
N GLU A 702 -29.18 39.40 -49.60
CA GLU A 702 -30.33 39.99 -50.29
C GLU A 702 -30.51 41.50 -50.01
N ILE A 703 -30.22 41.92 -48.78
CA ILE A 703 -30.26 43.36 -48.35
C ILE A 703 -29.03 43.59 -47.45
N ILE A 704 -28.32 44.70 -47.71
CA ILE A 704 -27.26 45.18 -46.79
C ILE A 704 -27.61 46.61 -46.36
N TYR A 705 -27.16 47.00 -45.19
CA TYR A 705 -27.26 48.33 -44.64
C TYR A 705 -25.91 49.02 -44.69
N ILE A 706 -25.83 50.15 -45.39
CA ILE A 706 -24.60 50.89 -45.52
C ILE A 706 -24.64 52.04 -44.52
N HIS A 707 -23.77 52.03 -43.58
CA HIS A 707 -23.55 53.00 -42.55
C HIS A 707 -22.48 54.00 -43.03
N ILE A 708 -22.84 55.25 -43.16
CA ILE A 708 -22.01 56.34 -43.69
C ILE A 708 -21.77 57.31 -42.56
N GLU A 709 -20.54 57.56 -42.17
CA GLU A 709 -20.15 58.59 -41.21
C GLU A 709 -19.29 59.66 -41.91
N TYR A 710 -19.68 60.91 -41.76
CA TYR A 710 -18.92 62.04 -42.27
C TYR A 710 -18.95 63.19 -41.28
N GLY A 711 -17.84 63.52 -40.65
CA GLY A 711 -17.79 64.46 -39.53
C GLY A 711 -18.58 63.96 -38.34
N SER A 712 -19.57 64.70 -37.84
CA SER A 712 -20.49 64.31 -36.77
C SER A 712 -21.81 63.71 -37.27
N ALA A 713 -22.01 63.61 -38.57
CA ALA A 713 -23.22 63.10 -39.16
C ALA A 713 -23.12 61.68 -39.60
N THR A 714 -24.19 60.91 -39.40
CA THR A 714 -24.27 59.49 -39.70
C THR A 714 -25.58 59.21 -40.45
N TRP A 715 -25.48 58.39 -41.50
CA TRP A 715 -26.62 57.95 -42.28
C TRP A 715 -26.60 56.47 -42.51
N ILE A 716 -27.74 55.84 -42.67
CA ILE A 716 -27.89 54.48 -43.07
C ILE A 716 -28.70 54.34 -44.32
N LEU A 717 -28.12 53.78 -45.36
CA LEU A 717 -28.78 53.47 -46.61
C LEU A 717 -29.03 51.97 -46.74
N PRO A 718 -30.27 51.54 -46.90
CA PRO A 718 -30.51 50.14 -47.28
C PRO A 718 -30.16 49.99 -48.76
N MET A 719 -29.44 48.97 -49.09
CA MET A 719 -29.15 48.61 -50.47
C MET A 719 -29.62 47.17 -50.71
N GLN A 720 -30.49 47.00 -51.68
CA GLN A 720 -30.91 45.70 -52.14
C GLN A 720 -29.91 45.20 -53.16
N CYS A 721 -29.32 44.09 -52.88
CA CYS A 721 -28.40 43.39 -53.79
C CYS A 721 -29.23 42.58 -54.77
N ILE A 722 -29.43 43.10 -55.98
CA ILE A 722 -30.13 42.41 -57.06
C ILE A 722 -29.11 41.58 -57.85
N ARG A 723 -29.35 40.30 -58.05
CA ARG A 723 -28.53 39.40 -58.91
C ARG A 723 -28.76 39.75 -60.38
#